data_a1582f632620d4997ee1ad59fcaa1233
#
_entry.id   a1582f632620d4997ee1ad59fcaa1233
#
_cell.length_a   1.000
_cell.length_b   1.000
_cell.length_c   1.000
_cell.angle_alpha   90.00
_cell.angle_beta   90.00
_cell.angle_gamma   90.00
#
_symmetry.space_group_name_H-M   'P 1'
#
loop_
_entity.id
_entity.type
_entity.pdbx_description
1 polymer ?
#
loop_
_entity_poly.entity_id
_entity_poly.type
_entity_poly.pdbx_seq_one_letter_code
_entity_poly.pdbx_strand_id
1 'polypeptide(L)'
;MNYEGILEFKGTWRNYQARVLEHADRYMADGKIHIVAAPGSGKTTLGIELIRRMNGKALILAPSITIREQWIARIEEAFLCEGVQGEDFLSQNLKQPKAITVATYQALHSAMTRFQGMQEDAGEESGTGTDECLTENETEEVDYSGFDLVAAMKEAGIEVLCLDECHHLRSEWWKALEEFKKQVDNLKIIALTATPPYDSTPAMWTRYMNMCGEIDEEITIPELVKEGSLCPHQDYVYFNYPTKEEEQEVRRFEERSKAMTEKLMQDTQFFTYVRSHKGLSGQLSDDLLLDNPAYLASLLIYLQSKNVAFPSRLQRLLGAKKLPSMNVQWMERLLQGFLYDDVDSYLCDKVYRELLIADLKSSGLIEKKKVVMTKSAAVEKMLTNSLGKCNSIRDIVFHEYETSGQNLRLLVLTDYIRKEYEKAIGNTEYDVNSLGVLPFFEMLRRENEKKNKQIRFGVLCGTIVIIPAEAKEALEQEIGTSGKVTFSRIGNLPETDYLKVTAVGNAHFLTGAVTNVFSKGYMQVLVGTKSLLGEGWDSPCINSLILASFVGSFMLSNQMRGRAIRVMKEQPEKTSNIWHLVCLRPWDEVLKADDNQISEDYSMLERRMEHFLGLHYTENTIENGIKRLSIIKTPFNKTNIDRINRQMLKMSGQRDTLKKRWDSALAIYDKMDIVDETEVKDKFVTSVVFWDAILTMILSAILFLIGAIGAGVVAGATRNGHLAGICYFFIVVGLTGIMIRFPKIFMLWSPLKRLKAFGNGIRKALEEQQLLEETHCKVVAESPGPDNHIIYLSGGSGRDKALFAQCVNEFFDVIDNQRYILVKKKGRKGLNGFYAIPNCFSKKKEDAECFAKCMHPYIGGYDCVYTRNEKGRELLLEGRVKALANREERCISHKKVKGALE
;
A
#
# COMPACT_ATOMS: atom_id res chain seq x y z
N MET A 1 -16.45 -27.47 23.47
CA MET A 1 -17.53 -26.61 24.03
C MET A 1 -18.73 -26.74 23.11
N ASN A 2 -19.97 -26.87 23.57
CA ASN A 2 -21.13 -26.84 22.68
C ASN A 2 -21.85 -25.51 22.84
N TYR A 3 -21.94 -24.71 21.78
CA TYR A 3 -22.66 -23.42 21.78
C TYR A 3 -24.13 -23.56 21.37
N GLU A 4 -24.61 -24.76 21.06
CA GLU A 4 -26.00 -25.04 20.71
C GLU A 4 -26.93 -24.69 21.89
N GLY A 5 -27.96 -23.90 21.66
CA GLY A 5 -28.83 -23.36 22.70
C GLY A 5 -28.26 -22.21 23.56
N ILE A 6 -26.99 -21.81 23.31
CA ILE A 6 -26.34 -20.66 23.97
C ILE A 6 -26.24 -19.48 23.01
N LEU A 7 -25.72 -19.70 21.82
CA LEU A 7 -25.52 -18.68 20.80
C LEU A 7 -26.23 -19.03 19.50
N GLU A 8 -27.07 -18.11 19.01
CA GLU A 8 -27.73 -18.19 17.71
C GLU A 8 -27.86 -16.80 17.13
N PHE A 9 -27.50 -16.62 15.86
CA PHE A 9 -27.61 -15.30 15.23
C PHE A 9 -29.06 -14.94 15.01
N LYS A 10 -29.50 -13.85 15.63
CA LYS A 10 -30.90 -13.35 15.58
C LYS A 10 -31.23 -12.57 14.30
N GLY A 11 -30.25 -12.31 13.43
CA GLY A 11 -30.40 -11.52 12.23
C GLY A 11 -30.43 -12.36 10.96
N THR A 12 -30.28 -11.68 9.82
CA THR A 12 -30.13 -12.32 8.50
C THR A 12 -28.71 -12.11 7.98
N TRP A 13 -28.12 -13.16 7.44
CA TRP A 13 -26.80 -13.07 6.83
C TRP A 13 -26.87 -12.31 5.52
N ARG A 14 -25.94 -11.39 5.33
CA ARG A 14 -25.71 -10.74 4.05
C ARG A 14 -25.05 -11.71 3.09
N ASN A 15 -25.23 -11.53 1.77
CA ASN A 15 -24.76 -12.51 0.77
C ASN A 15 -23.27 -12.81 0.90
N TYR A 16 -22.42 -11.80 1.09
CA TYR A 16 -20.98 -11.98 1.27
C TYR A 16 -20.64 -12.70 2.59
N GLN A 17 -21.40 -12.46 3.66
CA GLN A 17 -21.22 -13.17 4.94
C GLN A 17 -21.62 -14.64 4.79
N ALA A 18 -22.76 -14.90 4.14
CA ALA A 18 -23.22 -16.27 3.86
C ALA A 18 -22.18 -17.04 3.02
N ARG A 19 -21.59 -16.41 2.00
CA ARG A 19 -20.52 -16.98 1.16
C ARG A 19 -19.31 -17.39 2.01
N VAL A 20 -18.82 -16.51 2.88
CA VAL A 20 -17.70 -16.83 3.78
C VAL A 20 -18.04 -18.02 4.68
N LEU A 21 -19.26 -18.02 5.24
CA LEU A 21 -19.73 -19.08 6.14
C LEU A 21 -19.94 -20.43 5.43
N GLU A 22 -20.30 -20.42 4.16
CA GLU A 22 -20.41 -21.62 3.31
C GLU A 22 -19.05 -22.28 3.07
N HIS A 23 -18.00 -21.46 2.89
CA HIS A 23 -16.65 -21.95 2.62
C HIS A 23 -15.77 -22.09 3.88
N ALA A 24 -16.31 -21.81 5.08
CA ALA A 24 -15.53 -21.75 6.31
C ALA A 24 -14.74 -23.03 6.62
N ASP A 25 -15.33 -24.21 6.38
CA ASP A 25 -14.67 -25.50 6.62
C ASP A 25 -13.46 -25.70 5.69
N ARG A 26 -13.57 -25.25 4.45
CA ARG A 26 -12.49 -25.27 3.47
C ARG A 26 -11.35 -24.34 3.88
N TYR A 27 -11.67 -23.11 4.27
CA TYR A 27 -10.68 -22.12 4.70
C TYR A 27 -9.93 -22.60 5.96
N MET A 28 -10.59 -23.30 6.86
CA MET A 28 -9.99 -23.84 8.09
C MET A 28 -9.11 -25.09 7.88
N ALA A 29 -8.92 -25.56 6.67
CA ALA A 29 -8.17 -26.80 6.40
C ALA A 29 -6.71 -26.76 6.89
N ASP A 30 -6.08 -25.58 6.93
CA ASP A 30 -4.74 -25.36 7.47
C ASP A 30 -4.74 -24.90 8.95
N GLY A 31 -5.91 -24.84 9.59
CA GLY A 31 -6.10 -24.39 10.97
C GLY A 31 -6.21 -22.87 11.11
N LYS A 32 -6.37 -22.12 10.02
CA LYS A 32 -6.48 -20.65 10.02
C LYS A 32 -7.56 -20.19 9.05
N ILE A 33 -8.27 -19.14 9.42
CA ILE A 33 -9.13 -18.37 8.53
C ILE A 33 -8.71 -16.91 8.57
N HIS A 34 -8.39 -16.34 7.41
CA HIS A 34 -7.99 -14.95 7.27
C HIS A 34 -8.96 -14.19 6.36
N ILE A 35 -9.77 -13.34 6.97
CA ILE A 35 -10.80 -12.57 6.26
C ILE A 35 -10.42 -11.10 6.25
N VAL A 36 -10.32 -10.54 5.05
CA VAL A 36 -10.16 -9.10 4.82
C VAL A 36 -11.53 -8.52 4.49
N ALA A 37 -12.04 -7.64 5.32
CA ALA A 37 -13.37 -7.09 5.16
C ALA A 37 -13.40 -5.60 5.50
N ALA A 38 -13.83 -4.76 4.56
CA ALA A 38 -13.86 -3.31 4.73
C ALA A 38 -14.66 -2.89 5.98
N PRO A 39 -14.38 -1.70 6.57
CA PRO A 39 -15.13 -1.19 7.71
C PRO A 39 -16.63 -1.12 7.42
N GLY A 40 -17.47 -1.60 8.34
CA GLY A 40 -18.93 -1.66 8.15
C GLY A 40 -19.45 -2.98 7.56
N SER A 41 -18.58 -3.92 7.21
CA SER A 41 -18.96 -5.25 6.71
C SER A 41 -19.56 -6.20 7.75
N GLY A 42 -19.48 -5.88 9.04
CA GLY A 42 -19.95 -6.74 10.13
C GLY A 42 -18.95 -7.87 10.48
N LYS A 43 -17.66 -7.59 10.44
CA LYS A 43 -16.58 -8.52 10.83
C LYS A 43 -16.79 -9.18 12.19
N THR A 44 -17.15 -8.40 13.20
CA THR A 44 -17.44 -8.90 14.56
C THR A 44 -18.52 -9.96 14.56
N THR A 45 -19.64 -9.71 13.85
CA THR A 45 -20.74 -10.67 13.72
C THR A 45 -20.29 -11.97 13.03
N LEU A 46 -19.49 -11.82 11.96
CA LEU A 46 -18.92 -12.96 11.25
C LEU A 46 -17.95 -13.76 12.14
N GLY A 47 -17.08 -13.08 12.88
CA GLY A 47 -16.15 -13.71 13.81
C GLY A 47 -16.83 -14.50 14.91
N ILE A 48 -17.93 -13.97 15.51
CA ILE A 48 -18.71 -14.69 16.52
C ILE A 48 -19.29 -15.99 15.93
N GLU A 49 -19.86 -15.92 14.72
CA GLU A 49 -20.42 -17.11 14.06
C GLU A 49 -19.35 -18.15 13.72
N LEU A 50 -18.16 -17.72 13.27
CA LEU A 50 -17.05 -18.64 13.04
C LEU A 50 -16.62 -19.33 14.33
N ILE A 51 -16.49 -18.59 15.45
CA ILE A 51 -16.21 -19.18 16.77
C ILE A 51 -17.29 -20.19 17.15
N ARG A 52 -18.57 -19.86 16.97
CA ARG A 52 -19.69 -20.74 17.25
C ARG A 52 -19.61 -22.05 16.46
N ARG A 53 -19.32 -21.97 15.15
CA ARG A 53 -19.17 -23.15 14.26
C ARG A 53 -17.97 -24.01 14.61
N MET A 54 -16.86 -23.42 15.02
CA MET A 54 -15.68 -24.16 15.46
C MET A 54 -15.87 -24.91 16.77
N ASN A 55 -16.87 -24.49 17.55
CA ASN A 55 -17.33 -25.17 18.75
C ASN A 55 -16.26 -25.38 19.82
N GLY A 56 -15.20 -24.54 19.82
CA GLY A 56 -14.08 -24.50 20.77
C GLY A 56 -14.17 -23.32 21.72
N LYS A 57 -13.54 -23.42 22.89
CA LYS A 57 -13.37 -22.23 23.76
C LYS A 57 -12.44 -21.23 23.09
N ALA A 58 -12.82 -19.95 23.13
CA ALA A 58 -12.20 -18.90 22.36
C ALA A 58 -11.57 -17.78 23.21
N LEU A 59 -10.38 -17.36 22.79
CA LEU A 59 -9.77 -16.09 23.20
C LEU A 59 -9.86 -15.10 22.03
N ILE A 60 -10.56 -13.99 22.25
CA ILE A 60 -10.68 -12.90 21.28
C ILE A 60 -9.74 -11.77 21.74
N LEU A 61 -8.87 -11.32 20.84
CA LEU A 61 -7.96 -10.21 21.08
C LEU A 61 -8.37 -9.00 20.26
N ALA A 62 -8.66 -7.91 20.94
CA ALA A 62 -9.08 -6.63 20.37
C ALA A 62 -8.00 -5.56 20.50
N PRO A 63 -7.93 -4.57 19.60
CA PRO A 63 -6.92 -3.51 19.65
C PRO A 63 -7.11 -2.51 20.79
N SER A 64 -8.35 -2.30 21.25
CA SER A 64 -8.68 -1.33 22.30
C SER A 64 -9.81 -1.84 23.22
N ILE A 65 -9.96 -1.20 24.37
CA ILE A 65 -11.06 -1.48 25.32
C ILE A 65 -12.43 -1.25 24.66
N THR A 66 -12.57 -0.18 23.89
CA THR A 66 -13.82 0.14 23.18
C THR A 66 -14.22 -0.97 22.20
N ILE A 67 -13.27 -1.53 21.47
CA ILE A 67 -13.55 -2.65 20.56
C ILE A 67 -13.87 -3.93 21.34
N ARG A 68 -13.17 -4.18 22.46
CA ARG A 68 -13.50 -5.27 23.39
C ARG A 68 -14.97 -5.22 23.82
N GLU A 69 -15.42 -4.05 24.29
CA GLU A 69 -16.83 -3.85 24.71
C GLU A 69 -17.81 -4.04 23.55
N GLN A 70 -17.45 -3.61 22.35
CA GLN A 70 -18.27 -3.83 21.15
C GLN A 70 -18.43 -5.33 20.81
N TRP A 71 -17.40 -6.15 21.03
CA TRP A 71 -17.51 -7.60 20.87
C TRP A 71 -18.51 -8.20 21.85
N ILE A 72 -18.42 -7.81 23.12
CA ILE A 72 -19.30 -8.31 24.17
C ILE A 72 -20.76 -7.89 23.91
N ALA A 73 -20.97 -6.59 23.68
CA ALA A 73 -22.31 -6.08 23.36
C ALA A 73 -22.90 -6.78 22.12
N ARG A 74 -22.09 -7.05 21.10
CA ARG A 74 -22.56 -7.75 19.90
C ARG A 74 -22.92 -9.21 20.18
N ILE A 75 -22.18 -9.90 21.04
CA ILE A 75 -22.53 -11.28 21.47
C ILE A 75 -23.87 -11.27 22.21
N GLU A 76 -24.03 -10.38 23.18
CA GLU A 76 -25.24 -10.29 24.02
C GLU A 76 -26.47 -9.89 23.21
N GLU A 77 -26.39 -8.86 22.38
CA GLU A 77 -27.52 -8.35 21.62
C GLU A 77 -27.94 -9.26 20.47
N ALA A 78 -26.97 -9.76 19.70
CA ALA A 78 -27.23 -10.39 18.42
C ALA A 78 -27.15 -11.93 18.41
N PHE A 79 -26.52 -12.53 19.41
CA PHE A 79 -26.31 -13.99 19.41
C PHE A 79 -26.87 -14.70 20.64
N LEU A 80 -26.95 -14.06 21.79
CA LEU A 80 -27.36 -14.72 23.04
C LEU A 80 -28.80 -15.22 22.96
N CYS A 81 -29.03 -16.52 23.19
CA CYS A 81 -30.37 -17.10 23.24
C CYS A 81 -31.18 -16.56 24.42
N GLU A 82 -32.50 -16.58 24.32
CA GLU A 82 -33.38 -16.12 25.40
C GLU A 82 -33.22 -16.97 26.68
N GLY A 83 -33.07 -16.30 27.82
CA GLY A 83 -32.91 -16.95 29.12
C GLY A 83 -31.48 -17.35 29.48
N VAL A 84 -30.50 -17.15 28.58
CA VAL A 84 -29.07 -17.38 28.86
C VAL A 84 -28.44 -16.11 29.41
N GLN A 85 -27.67 -16.20 30.50
CA GLN A 85 -26.95 -15.07 31.08
C GLN A 85 -25.53 -15.00 30.46
N GLY A 86 -25.17 -13.85 29.93
CA GLY A 86 -23.84 -13.63 29.32
C GLY A 86 -22.69 -13.87 30.30
N GLU A 87 -22.91 -13.50 31.56
CA GLU A 87 -21.94 -13.67 32.65
C GLU A 87 -21.50 -15.12 32.88
N ASP A 88 -22.28 -16.12 32.48
CA ASP A 88 -21.94 -17.53 32.71
C ASP A 88 -20.81 -18.03 31.81
N PHE A 89 -20.67 -17.49 30.61
CA PHE A 89 -19.70 -17.99 29.61
C PHE A 89 -18.82 -16.91 28.96
N LEU A 90 -19.10 -15.61 29.20
CA LEU A 90 -18.25 -14.49 28.78
C LEU A 90 -17.31 -14.04 29.89
N SER A 91 -16.08 -13.69 29.55
CA SER A 91 -15.11 -13.08 30.46
C SER A 91 -14.36 -11.95 29.75
N GLN A 92 -14.06 -10.91 30.51
CA GLN A 92 -13.13 -9.84 30.11
C GLN A 92 -11.79 -9.95 30.84
N ASN A 93 -11.66 -10.94 31.74
CA ASN A 93 -10.52 -11.10 32.60
C ASN A 93 -9.70 -12.34 32.21
N LEU A 94 -8.46 -12.13 31.80
CA LEU A 94 -7.53 -13.22 31.44
C LEU A 94 -7.21 -14.15 32.64
N LYS A 95 -7.36 -13.68 33.89
CA LYS A 95 -7.18 -14.50 35.08
C LYS A 95 -8.33 -15.47 35.33
N GLN A 96 -9.49 -15.21 34.78
CA GLN A 96 -10.68 -16.04 34.92
C GLN A 96 -11.30 -16.33 33.53
N PRO A 97 -10.59 -17.09 32.67
CA PRO A 97 -11.06 -17.38 31.33
C PRO A 97 -12.33 -18.23 31.38
N LYS A 98 -13.29 -17.88 30.49
CA LYS A 98 -14.54 -18.64 30.28
C LYS A 98 -14.60 -19.21 28.86
N ALA A 99 -15.78 -19.62 28.44
CA ALA A 99 -15.97 -20.21 27.10
C ALA A 99 -15.57 -19.23 25.99
N ILE A 100 -15.90 -17.96 26.15
CA ILE A 100 -15.42 -16.86 25.31
C ILE A 100 -14.78 -15.82 26.23
N THR A 101 -13.50 -15.59 26.04
CA THR A 101 -12.76 -14.55 26.78
C THR A 101 -12.36 -13.46 25.79
N VAL A 102 -12.72 -12.21 26.07
CA VAL A 102 -12.39 -11.06 25.20
C VAL A 102 -11.42 -10.15 25.95
N ALA A 103 -10.23 -9.96 25.42
CA ALA A 103 -9.16 -9.16 26.02
C ALA A 103 -8.53 -8.24 24.97
N THR A 104 -7.73 -7.28 25.43
CA THR A 104 -6.92 -6.45 24.55
C THR A 104 -5.55 -7.06 24.29
N TYR A 105 -4.90 -6.70 23.17
CA TYR A 105 -3.51 -7.09 22.91
C TYR A 105 -2.56 -6.59 23.99
N GLN A 106 -2.83 -5.41 24.56
CA GLN A 106 -2.06 -4.87 25.67
C GLN A 106 -2.19 -5.75 26.92
N ALA A 107 -3.41 -6.21 27.25
CA ALA A 107 -3.63 -7.11 28.39
C ALA A 107 -2.89 -8.45 28.21
N LEU A 108 -2.89 -9.00 26.98
CA LEU A 108 -2.10 -10.20 26.66
C LEU A 108 -0.60 -9.95 26.87
N HIS A 109 -0.07 -8.84 26.35
CA HIS A 109 1.34 -8.47 26.52
C HIS A 109 1.71 -8.33 28.00
N SER A 110 0.92 -7.60 28.79
CA SER A 110 1.16 -7.40 30.22
C SER A 110 1.12 -8.72 30.98
N ALA A 111 0.19 -9.64 30.64
CA ALA A 111 0.09 -10.95 31.25
C ALA A 111 1.27 -11.86 30.86
N MET A 112 1.72 -11.84 29.60
CA MET A 112 2.88 -12.61 29.13
C MET A 112 4.20 -12.15 29.73
N THR A 113 4.37 -10.84 29.94
CA THR A 113 5.59 -10.25 30.51
C THR A 113 5.60 -10.21 32.03
N ARG A 114 4.47 -10.55 32.69
CA ARG A 114 4.27 -10.48 34.15
C ARG A 114 4.60 -9.10 34.74
N PHE A 115 4.29 -8.06 34.01
CA PHE A 115 4.71 -6.70 34.31
C PHE A 115 3.71 -5.97 35.20
N GLN A 116 4.22 -5.25 36.22
CA GLN A 116 3.52 -4.30 37.03
C GLN A 116 4.03 -2.89 36.71
N GLY A 117 3.24 -2.06 36.05
CA GLY A 117 3.59 -0.66 35.84
C GLY A 117 3.78 -0.25 34.36
N MET A 118 3.57 1.05 34.11
CA MET A 118 3.87 1.70 32.83
C MET A 118 5.38 1.65 32.56
N GLN A 119 5.81 1.04 31.45
CA GLN A 119 7.09 1.35 30.86
C GLN A 119 6.89 2.52 29.89
N GLU A 120 7.44 3.68 30.25
CA GLU A 120 7.76 4.70 29.27
C GLU A 120 8.83 4.10 28.36
N ASP A 121 8.53 3.89 27.09
CA ASP A 121 9.49 3.46 26.08
C ASP A 121 10.54 4.56 25.88
N ALA A 122 11.70 4.37 26.48
CA ALA A 122 12.92 5.02 26.05
C ALA A 122 13.30 4.44 24.69
N GLY A 123 13.17 5.24 23.70
CA GLY A 123 13.48 5.15 22.29
C GLY A 123 14.19 3.93 21.73
N GLU A 124 13.69 3.45 20.59
CA GLU A 124 14.50 3.28 19.39
C GLU A 124 13.59 2.94 18.19
N GLU A 125 13.65 3.87 17.26
CA GLU A 125 13.65 3.77 15.80
C GLU A 125 12.50 3.08 15.02
N SER A 126 11.64 3.88 14.48
CA SER A 126 11.70 4.15 13.04
C SER A 126 10.76 5.31 12.70
N GLY A 127 11.28 6.25 11.98
CA GLY A 127 10.73 7.56 11.67
C GLY A 127 9.25 7.59 11.31
N THR A 128 8.69 8.68 11.69
CA THR A 128 7.45 9.35 11.36
C THR A 128 6.36 9.30 12.43
N GLY A 129 6.19 10.42 13.08
CA GLY A 129 4.99 10.77 13.83
C GLY A 129 5.12 10.44 15.31
N THR A 130 5.49 11.45 16.07
CA THR A 130 5.32 11.50 17.51
C THR A 130 3.88 11.15 17.89
N ASP A 131 3.67 9.93 18.37
CA ASP A 131 2.50 9.55 19.14
C ASP A 131 2.56 10.20 20.54
N GLU A 132 2.45 11.50 20.59
CA GLU A 132 2.01 12.21 21.77
C GLU A 132 0.49 12.35 21.69
N CYS A 133 -0.21 11.33 21.99
CA CYS A 133 -1.54 11.31 22.60
C CYS A 133 -2.21 9.96 22.49
N LEU A 134 -1.66 8.94 23.12
CA LEU A 134 -2.51 7.89 23.65
C LEU A 134 -2.89 8.35 25.05
N THR A 135 -4.16 8.66 25.20
CA THR A 135 -4.78 9.12 26.42
C THR A 135 -4.40 8.24 27.59
N GLU A 136 -3.83 8.84 28.62
CA GLU A 136 -3.51 8.26 29.93
C GLU A 136 -4.74 7.71 30.71
N ASN A 137 -5.90 7.52 30.07
CA ASN A 137 -7.15 7.25 30.75
C ASN A 137 -7.83 5.90 30.44
N GLU A 138 -7.19 4.97 29.73
CA GLU A 138 -7.77 3.65 29.43
C GLU A 138 -6.92 2.46 29.94
N THR A 139 -6.15 2.60 30.99
CA THR A 139 -5.48 1.47 31.61
C THR A 139 -6.33 0.92 32.74
N GLU A 140 -7.01 -0.17 32.51
CA GLU A 140 -7.42 -1.07 33.62
C GLU A 140 -6.11 -1.66 34.19
N GLU A 141 -5.66 -1.15 35.32
CA GLU A 141 -4.48 -1.69 36.03
C GLU A 141 -4.83 -3.06 36.62
N VAL A 142 -4.58 -4.11 35.88
CA VAL A 142 -4.63 -5.48 36.37
C VAL A 142 -3.21 -5.94 36.67
N ASP A 143 -2.96 -6.26 37.94
CA ASP A 143 -1.66 -6.82 38.36
C ASP A 143 -1.49 -8.26 37.90
N TYR A 144 -0.60 -8.49 36.97
CA TYR A 144 -0.23 -9.83 36.46
C TYR A 144 1.06 -10.40 37.08
N SER A 145 1.62 -9.84 38.16
CA SER A 145 2.94 -10.22 38.75
C SER A 145 2.98 -11.63 39.24
N GLY A 146 2.09 -12.38 39.47
CA GLY A 146 2.09 -13.79 39.88
C GLY A 146 1.32 -14.71 38.96
N PHE A 147 0.87 -14.19 37.80
CA PHE A 147 -0.05 -14.89 36.91
C PHE A 147 0.68 -15.60 35.76
N ASP A 148 0.36 -16.87 35.53
CA ASP A 148 0.84 -17.60 34.36
C ASP A 148 -0.30 -17.75 33.34
N LEU A 149 -0.27 -16.85 32.35
CA LEU A 149 -1.28 -16.80 31.30
C LEU A 149 -1.38 -18.11 30.52
N VAL A 150 -0.23 -18.70 30.14
CA VAL A 150 -0.20 -19.93 29.32
C VAL A 150 -0.80 -21.10 30.07
N ALA A 151 -0.45 -21.25 31.35
CA ALA A 151 -1.02 -22.29 32.20
C ALA A 151 -2.55 -22.09 32.35
N ALA A 152 -3.01 -20.87 32.61
CA ALA A 152 -4.43 -20.57 32.74
C ALA A 152 -5.23 -20.85 31.45
N MET A 153 -4.68 -20.49 30.28
CA MET A 153 -5.35 -20.73 28.99
C MET A 153 -5.38 -22.21 28.62
N LYS A 154 -4.32 -22.97 28.96
CA LYS A 154 -4.28 -24.44 28.81
C LYS A 154 -5.28 -25.14 29.74
N GLU A 155 -5.34 -24.74 30.99
CA GLU A 155 -6.29 -25.27 31.97
C GLU A 155 -7.74 -24.95 31.57
N ALA A 156 -7.97 -23.75 31.09
CA ALA A 156 -9.28 -23.36 30.54
C ALA A 156 -9.65 -24.15 29.26
N GLY A 157 -8.68 -24.71 28.57
CA GLY A 157 -8.89 -25.45 27.32
C GLY A 157 -9.25 -24.53 26.16
N ILE A 158 -8.53 -23.39 25.97
CA ILE A 158 -8.70 -22.47 24.84
C ILE A 158 -8.19 -23.17 23.56
N GLU A 159 -9.04 -23.26 22.55
CA GLU A 159 -8.79 -23.93 21.27
C GLU A 159 -8.84 -22.95 20.08
N VAL A 160 -9.51 -21.80 20.23
CA VAL A 160 -9.69 -20.81 19.17
C VAL A 160 -9.09 -19.49 19.60
N LEU A 161 -8.26 -18.89 18.74
CA LEU A 161 -7.69 -17.57 18.88
C LEU A 161 -8.24 -16.66 17.78
N CYS A 162 -9.07 -15.69 18.16
CA CYS A 162 -9.61 -14.71 17.23
C CYS A 162 -8.82 -13.40 17.35
N LEU A 163 -8.22 -12.97 16.25
CA LEU A 163 -7.41 -11.76 16.14
C LEU A 163 -8.19 -10.70 15.39
N ASP A 164 -8.66 -9.66 16.11
CA ASP A 164 -9.32 -8.53 15.48
C ASP A 164 -8.31 -7.39 15.25
N GLU A 165 -8.21 -6.93 13.99
CA GLU A 165 -7.30 -5.85 13.55
C GLU A 165 -5.84 -6.05 14.02
N CYS A 166 -5.32 -7.27 13.92
CA CYS A 166 -3.97 -7.62 14.45
C CYS A 166 -2.81 -6.88 13.77
N HIS A 167 -3.06 -6.16 12.70
CA HIS A 167 -2.07 -5.31 12.04
C HIS A 167 -1.67 -4.07 12.88
N HIS A 168 -2.44 -3.69 13.90
CA HIS A 168 -2.12 -2.60 14.85
C HIS A 168 -1.07 -2.96 15.89
N LEU A 169 -0.58 -4.19 15.91
CA LEU A 169 0.31 -4.66 16.94
C LEU A 169 1.67 -3.97 16.91
N ARG A 170 2.11 -3.43 18.06
CA ARG A 170 3.48 -2.99 18.29
C ARG A 170 4.44 -4.18 18.27
N SER A 171 5.71 -3.93 17.99
CA SER A 171 6.72 -4.98 17.88
C SER A 171 6.79 -5.90 19.10
N GLU A 172 6.57 -5.37 20.30
CA GLU A 172 6.61 -6.12 21.57
C GLU A 172 5.35 -6.97 21.75
N TRP A 173 4.19 -6.45 21.37
CA TRP A 173 2.94 -7.20 21.41
C TRP A 173 2.96 -8.36 20.42
N TRP A 174 3.58 -8.16 19.25
CA TRP A 174 3.85 -9.24 18.31
C TRP A 174 4.68 -10.36 18.91
N LYS A 175 5.76 -10.02 19.62
CA LYS A 175 6.61 -11.02 20.28
C LYS A 175 5.82 -11.80 21.32
N ALA A 176 5.02 -11.11 22.14
CA ALA A 176 4.18 -11.75 23.16
C ALA A 176 3.15 -12.71 22.53
N LEU A 177 2.49 -12.28 21.43
CA LEU A 177 1.52 -13.09 20.72
C LEU A 177 2.16 -14.31 20.06
N GLU A 178 3.32 -14.17 19.43
CA GLU A 178 4.08 -15.28 18.85
C GLU A 178 4.52 -16.29 19.92
N GLU A 179 4.99 -15.78 21.06
CA GLU A 179 5.40 -16.65 22.16
C GLU A 179 4.20 -17.38 22.79
N PHE A 180 3.07 -16.68 22.97
CA PHE A 180 1.81 -17.30 23.40
C PHE A 180 1.39 -18.42 22.47
N LYS A 181 1.37 -18.17 21.14
CA LYS A 181 1.02 -19.18 20.14
C LYS A 181 1.95 -20.39 20.14
N LYS A 182 3.25 -20.20 20.38
CA LYS A 182 4.20 -21.33 20.46
C LYS A 182 3.99 -22.21 21.68
N GLN A 183 3.53 -21.61 22.78
CA GLN A 183 3.35 -22.34 24.02
C GLN A 183 1.98 -23.00 24.14
N VAL A 184 0.95 -22.50 23.48
CA VAL A 184 -0.39 -23.11 23.46
C VAL A 184 -0.56 -23.89 22.16
N ASP A 185 -0.57 -25.23 22.28
CA ASP A 185 -0.63 -26.12 21.13
C ASP A 185 -2.01 -26.14 20.45
N ASN A 186 -2.03 -26.40 19.12
CA ASN A 186 -3.24 -26.67 18.32
C ASN A 186 -4.30 -25.54 18.29
N LEU A 187 -3.89 -24.27 18.48
CA LEU A 187 -4.80 -23.14 18.33
C LEU A 187 -5.25 -22.98 16.88
N LYS A 188 -6.57 -23.00 16.67
CA LYS A 188 -7.20 -22.55 15.43
C LYS A 188 -7.24 -21.01 15.44
N ILE A 189 -6.87 -20.38 14.32
CA ILE A 189 -6.77 -18.91 14.23
C ILE A 189 -7.88 -18.36 13.33
N ILE A 190 -8.57 -17.35 13.82
CA ILE A 190 -9.47 -16.50 13.03
C ILE A 190 -8.85 -15.12 13.00
N ALA A 191 -8.38 -14.68 11.84
CA ALA A 191 -7.84 -13.33 11.64
C ALA A 191 -8.85 -12.48 10.88
N LEU A 192 -9.28 -11.38 11.49
CA LEU A 192 -10.23 -10.44 10.93
C LEU A 192 -9.58 -9.07 10.81
N THR A 193 -9.56 -8.49 9.64
CA THR A 193 -9.01 -7.16 9.43
C THR A 193 -9.74 -6.41 8.33
N ALA A 194 -9.77 -5.08 8.41
CA ALA A 194 -10.19 -4.25 7.30
C ALA A 194 -9.03 -3.88 6.38
N THR A 195 -7.82 -3.96 6.87
CA THR A 195 -6.64 -3.35 6.24
C THR A 195 -5.38 -4.16 6.57
N PRO A 196 -5.08 -5.21 5.82
CA PRO A 196 -3.78 -5.85 5.92
C PRO A 196 -2.65 -4.82 5.76
N PRO A 197 -1.49 -5.00 6.38
CA PRO A 197 -0.39 -4.05 6.33
C PRO A 197 0.37 -4.12 4.99
N TYR A 198 -0.31 -3.83 3.89
CA TYR A 198 0.23 -3.91 2.52
C TYR A 198 1.43 -2.97 2.28
N ASP A 199 1.50 -1.87 3.02
CA ASP A 199 2.57 -0.86 2.97
C ASP A 199 3.74 -1.14 3.93
N SER A 200 3.72 -2.29 4.60
CA SER A 200 4.77 -2.71 5.52
C SER A 200 6.03 -3.24 4.83
N THR A 201 7.11 -3.39 5.61
CA THR A 201 8.33 -4.02 5.08
C THR A 201 8.09 -5.51 4.77
N PRO A 202 8.85 -6.11 3.82
CA PRO A 202 8.71 -7.53 3.51
C PRO A 202 8.84 -8.46 4.73
N ALA A 203 9.67 -8.11 5.70
CA ALA A 203 9.83 -8.87 6.94
C ALA A 203 8.57 -8.81 7.82
N MET A 204 7.97 -7.62 7.95
CA MET A 204 6.71 -7.44 8.69
C MET A 204 5.55 -8.13 8.00
N TRP A 205 5.48 -8.04 6.68
CA TRP A 205 4.48 -8.75 5.88
C TRP A 205 4.57 -10.27 6.07
N THR A 206 5.78 -10.84 5.96
CA THR A 206 6.00 -12.28 6.19
C THR A 206 5.59 -12.69 7.61
N ARG A 207 5.89 -11.87 8.60
CA ARG A 207 5.51 -12.11 10.00
C ARG A 207 3.99 -12.13 10.18
N TYR A 208 3.32 -11.14 9.60
CA TYR A 208 1.86 -11.04 9.59
C TYR A 208 1.22 -12.27 8.94
N MET A 209 1.66 -12.66 7.74
CA MET A 209 1.14 -13.83 7.02
C MET A 209 1.41 -15.14 7.76
N ASN A 210 2.56 -15.28 8.42
CA ASN A 210 2.86 -16.45 9.25
C ASN A 210 1.92 -16.59 10.45
N MET A 211 1.42 -15.49 10.99
CA MET A 211 0.45 -15.49 12.09
C MET A 211 -0.97 -15.74 11.56
N CYS A 212 -1.43 -14.94 10.64
CA CYS A 212 -2.82 -14.90 10.18
C CYS A 212 -3.18 -15.98 9.16
N GLY A 213 -2.21 -16.44 8.39
CA GLY A 213 -2.43 -17.30 7.22
C GLY A 213 -2.55 -16.49 5.93
N GLU A 214 -2.71 -17.19 4.82
CA GLU A 214 -3.06 -16.60 3.53
C GLU A 214 -4.45 -15.95 3.62
N ILE A 215 -4.72 -14.96 2.78
CA ILE A 215 -6.05 -14.32 2.74
C ILE A 215 -7.02 -15.26 2.04
N ASP A 216 -7.98 -15.80 2.79
CA ASP A 216 -8.97 -16.74 2.27
C ASP A 216 -10.11 -16.04 1.56
N GLU A 217 -10.56 -14.89 2.11
CA GLU A 217 -11.67 -14.14 1.54
C GLU A 217 -11.47 -12.63 1.70
N GLU A 218 -11.77 -11.88 0.64
CA GLU A 218 -11.76 -10.42 0.65
C GLU A 218 -13.16 -9.87 0.32
N ILE A 219 -13.78 -9.21 1.30
CA ILE A 219 -15.05 -8.50 1.13
C ILE A 219 -14.76 -7.06 0.71
N THR A 220 -14.99 -6.76 -0.55
CA THR A 220 -14.58 -5.50 -1.16
C THR A 220 -15.58 -4.36 -0.93
N ILE A 221 -15.11 -3.11 -1.00
CA ILE A 221 -15.96 -1.91 -0.88
C ILE A 221 -17.09 -1.89 -1.95
N PRO A 222 -16.85 -2.19 -3.23
CA PRO A 222 -17.93 -2.24 -4.22
C PRO A 222 -19.04 -3.21 -3.88
N GLU A 223 -18.71 -4.38 -3.35
CA GLU A 223 -19.68 -5.37 -2.89
C GLU A 223 -20.55 -4.84 -1.75
N LEU A 224 -19.95 -4.11 -0.79
CA LEU A 224 -20.67 -3.48 0.31
C LEU A 224 -21.55 -2.31 -0.14
N VAL A 225 -21.12 -1.55 -1.16
CA VAL A 225 -21.95 -0.50 -1.76
C VAL A 225 -23.15 -1.11 -2.49
N LYS A 226 -22.94 -2.20 -3.23
CA LYS A 226 -24.00 -2.92 -3.93
C LYS A 226 -25.09 -3.43 -2.98
N GLU A 227 -24.68 -3.99 -1.85
CA GLU A 227 -25.64 -4.49 -0.82
C GLU A 227 -26.19 -3.39 0.10
N GLY A 228 -25.88 -2.12 -0.18
CA GLY A 228 -26.36 -1.00 0.60
C GLY A 228 -25.79 -0.96 2.03
N SER A 229 -24.65 -1.60 2.28
CA SER A 229 -23.94 -1.56 3.57
C SER A 229 -23.01 -0.35 3.67
N LEU A 230 -22.56 0.17 2.53
CA LEU A 230 -21.80 1.41 2.40
C LEU A 230 -22.44 2.31 1.34
N CYS A 231 -22.25 3.62 1.46
CA CYS A 231 -22.80 4.58 0.51
C CYS A 231 -21.85 4.80 -0.69
N PRO A 232 -22.38 5.18 -1.86
CA PRO A 232 -21.59 5.64 -2.99
C PRO A 232 -20.65 6.79 -2.57
N HIS A 233 -19.39 6.74 -2.98
CA HIS A 233 -18.38 7.71 -2.57
C HIS A 233 -17.31 7.92 -3.65
N GLN A 234 -16.57 9.02 -3.52
CA GLN A 234 -15.45 9.32 -4.40
C GLN A 234 -14.30 9.94 -3.60
N ASP A 235 -13.08 9.49 -3.90
CA ASP A 235 -11.86 10.13 -3.43
C ASP A 235 -11.48 11.28 -4.36
N TYR A 236 -11.20 12.45 -3.79
CA TYR A 236 -10.73 13.64 -4.48
C TYR A 236 -9.38 14.07 -3.96
N VAL A 237 -8.54 14.62 -4.81
CA VAL A 237 -7.22 15.12 -4.44
C VAL A 237 -7.19 16.62 -4.65
N TYR A 238 -6.76 17.35 -3.64
CA TYR A 238 -6.55 18.78 -3.74
C TYR A 238 -5.07 19.12 -3.55
N PHE A 239 -4.47 19.67 -4.57
CA PHE A 239 -3.05 20.00 -4.58
C PHE A 239 -2.81 21.42 -4.10
N ASN A 240 -1.72 21.60 -3.37
CA ASN A 240 -1.19 22.91 -3.01
C ASN A 240 0.32 22.95 -3.17
N TYR A 241 0.86 24.17 -3.22
CA TYR A 241 2.27 24.42 -3.05
C TYR A 241 2.56 24.89 -1.63
N PRO A 242 3.81 24.76 -1.16
CA PRO A 242 4.25 25.35 0.11
C PRO A 242 4.08 26.86 0.10
N THR A 243 4.06 27.48 1.28
CA THR A 243 4.10 28.94 1.40
C THR A 243 5.43 29.48 0.88
N LYS A 244 5.52 30.79 0.69
CA LYS A 244 6.75 31.44 0.17
C LYS A 244 7.94 31.19 1.10
N GLU A 245 7.70 31.18 2.41
CA GLU A 245 8.72 30.91 3.42
C GLU A 245 9.20 29.46 3.34
N GLU A 246 8.27 28.51 3.27
CA GLU A 246 8.56 27.10 3.11
C GLU A 246 9.27 26.80 1.78
N GLU A 247 8.84 27.47 0.69
CA GLU A 247 9.50 27.37 -0.62
C GLU A 247 10.95 27.85 -0.57
N GLN A 248 11.22 28.94 0.17
CA GLN A 248 12.59 29.42 0.35
C GLN A 248 13.47 28.40 1.09
N GLU A 249 12.94 27.71 2.09
CA GLU A 249 13.69 26.65 2.79
C GLU A 249 14.00 25.46 1.88
N VAL A 250 13.05 25.05 1.03
CA VAL A 250 13.30 24.01 0.01
C VAL A 250 14.42 24.44 -0.93
N ARG A 251 14.34 25.67 -1.47
CA ARG A 251 15.35 26.21 -2.38
C ARG A 251 16.73 26.33 -1.72
N ARG A 252 16.80 26.80 -0.46
CA ARG A 252 18.05 26.87 0.31
C ARG A 252 18.68 25.49 0.51
N PHE A 253 17.87 24.46 0.75
CA PHE A 253 18.35 23.09 0.84
C PHE A 253 18.93 22.61 -0.49
N GLU A 254 18.24 22.84 -1.60
CA GLU A 254 18.69 22.47 -2.94
C GLU A 254 19.97 23.24 -3.35
N GLU A 255 20.06 24.53 -3.05
CA GLU A 255 21.24 25.35 -3.28
C GLU A 255 22.46 24.84 -2.48
N ARG A 256 22.27 24.51 -1.19
CA ARG A 256 23.33 23.92 -0.36
C ARG A 256 23.81 22.58 -0.92
N SER A 257 22.89 21.74 -1.38
CA SER A 257 23.21 20.44 -1.99
C SER A 257 23.99 20.60 -3.31
N LYS A 258 23.58 21.56 -4.16
CA LYS A 258 24.31 21.89 -5.40
C LYS A 258 25.70 22.45 -5.11
N ALA A 259 25.79 23.43 -4.20
CA ALA A 259 27.06 24.06 -3.80
C ALA A 259 28.04 23.02 -3.22
N MET A 260 27.57 22.10 -2.38
CA MET A 260 28.38 21.01 -1.84
C MET A 260 28.86 20.07 -2.94
N THR A 261 27.99 19.71 -3.90
CA THR A 261 28.36 18.89 -5.05
C THR A 261 29.45 19.57 -5.87
N GLU A 262 29.32 20.87 -6.18
CA GLU A 262 30.31 21.65 -6.92
C GLU A 262 31.62 21.77 -6.16
N LYS A 263 31.57 22.02 -4.84
CA LYS A 263 32.75 22.04 -3.96
C LYS A 263 33.52 20.72 -4.03
N LEU A 264 32.85 19.58 -3.88
CA LEU A 264 33.47 18.26 -3.95
C LEU A 264 33.94 17.90 -5.35
N MET A 265 33.29 18.43 -6.36
CA MET A 265 33.78 18.33 -7.74
C MET A 265 35.06 19.12 -7.98
N GLN A 266 35.40 20.13 -7.19
CA GLN A 266 36.63 20.93 -7.29
C GLN A 266 37.70 20.45 -6.30
N ASP A 267 37.35 19.68 -5.27
CA ASP A 267 38.25 19.21 -4.23
C ASP A 267 39.24 18.16 -4.76
N THR A 268 40.49 18.49 -4.76
CA THR A 268 41.60 17.61 -5.21
C THR A 268 41.91 16.50 -4.20
N GLN A 269 41.68 16.74 -2.90
CA GLN A 269 41.87 15.73 -1.89
C GLN A 269 40.77 14.67 -1.96
N PHE A 270 39.51 15.10 -2.06
CA PHE A 270 38.39 14.21 -2.30
C PHE A 270 38.59 13.36 -3.52
N PHE A 271 38.99 13.96 -4.63
CA PHE A 271 39.33 13.22 -5.87
C PHE A 271 40.42 12.18 -5.64
N THR A 272 41.50 12.51 -4.93
CA THR A 272 42.62 11.59 -4.64
C THR A 272 42.11 10.38 -3.82
N TYR A 273 41.31 10.61 -2.81
CA TYR A 273 40.72 9.57 -2.00
C TYR A 273 39.74 8.70 -2.77
N VAL A 274 38.86 9.28 -3.57
CA VAL A 274 37.93 8.51 -4.42
C VAL A 274 38.68 7.62 -5.41
N ARG A 275 39.78 8.13 -5.99
CA ARG A 275 40.61 7.37 -6.90
C ARG A 275 41.36 6.21 -6.21
N SER A 276 41.59 6.28 -4.91
CA SER A 276 42.26 5.22 -4.13
C SER A 276 41.37 4.00 -3.83
N HIS A 277 40.13 3.99 -4.26
CA HIS A 277 39.17 2.92 -3.95
C HIS A 277 39.70 1.55 -4.43
N LYS A 278 39.73 0.57 -3.53
CA LYS A 278 40.33 -0.78 -3.76
C LYS A 278 39.68 -1.52 -4.93
N GLY A 279 38.42 -1.26 -5.24
CA GLY A 279 37.72 -1.83 -6.41
C GLY A 279 38.31 -1.38 -7.74
N LEU A 280 38.90 -0.19 -7.82
CA LEU A 280 39.54 0.32 -9.05
C LEU A 280 40.86 -0.39 -9.35
N SER A 281 41.58 -0.84 -8.31
CA SER A 281 42.84 -1.59 -8.41
C SER A 281 42.66 -3.11 -8.52
N GLY A 282 41.41 -3.60 -8.49
CA GLY A 282 41.13 -5.03 -8.57
C GLY A 282 41.34 -5.81 -7.27
N GLN A 283 41.48 -5.11 -6.14
CA GLN A 283 41.65 -5.73 -4.81
C GLN A 283 40.34 -6.21 -4.20
N LEU A 284 39.19 -5.82 -4.75
CA LEU A 284 37.86 -6.28 -4.35
C LEU A 284 37.30 -7.25 -5.39
N SER A 285 36.59 -8.28 -4.92
CA SER A 285 35.88 -9.20 -5.80
C SER A 285 34.69 -8.50 -6.47
N ASP A 286 34.28 -9.02 -7.64
CA ASP A 286 33.12 -8.49 -8.36
C ASP A 286 31.84 -8.59 -7.54
N ASP A 287 31.72 -9.60 -6.68
CA ASP A 287 30.58 -9.80 -5.78
C ASP A 287 30.42 -8.64 -4.80
N LEU A 288 31.52 -8.25 -4.12
CA LEU A 288 31.49 -7.12 -3.18
C LEU A 288 31.20 -5.78 -3.87
N LEU A 289 31.71 -5.58 -5.10
CA LEU A 289 31.42 -4.37 -5.86
C LEU A 289 29.97 -4.29 -6.33
N LEU A 290 29.33 -5.43 -6.52
CA LEU A 290 27.96 -5.55 -6.99
C LEU A 290 26.93 -5.70 -5.86
N ASP A 291 27.34 -5.77 -4.61
CA ASP A 291 26.42 -5.67 -3.47
C ASP A 291 25.68 -4.33 -3.46
N ASN A 292 26.33 -3.25 -3.94
CA ASN A 292 25.69 -1.95 -4.16
C ASN A 292 26.05 -1.37 -5.56
N PRO A 293 25.38 -1.82 -6.62
CA PRO A 293 25.67 -1.40 -7.99
C PRO A 293 25.47 0.11 -8.24
N ALA A 294 24.51 0.72 -7.50
CA ALA A 294 24.25 2.16 -7.61
C ALA A 294 25.43 2.98 -7.03
N TYR A 295 26.04 2.48 -5.98
CA TYR A 295 27.27 3.06 -5.44
C TYR A 295 28.46 2.90 -6.40
N LEU A 296 28.68 1.71 -6.95
CA LEU A 296 29.70 1.50 -7.98
C LEU A 296 29.48 2.43 -9.19
N ALA A 297 28.23 2.58 -9.64
CA ALA A 297 27.90 3.51 -10.71
C ALA A 297 28.28 4.95 -10.33
N SER A 298 27.98 5.41 -9.12
CA SER A 298 28.30 6.76 -8.66
C SER A 298 29.82 7.02 -8.65
N LEU A 299 30.61 6.03 -8.25
CA LEU A 299 32.07 6.06 -8.28
C LEU A 299 32.60 6.23 -9.72
N LEU A 300 32.10 5.43 -10.68
CA LEU A 300 32.50 5.53 -12.06
C LEU A 300 32.05 6.81 -12.76
N ILE A 301 30.84 7.28 -12.45
CA ILE A 301 30.30 8.56 -12.93
C ILE A 301 31.15 9.72 -12.44
N TYR A 302 31.59 9.70 -11.18
CA TYR A 302 32.49 10.71 -10.64
C TYR A 302 33.84 10.71 -11.37
N LEU A 303 34.48 9.55 -11.58
CA LEU A 303 35.72 9.44 -12.30
C LEU A 303 35.60 9.87 -13.77
N GLN A 304 34.50 9.50 -14.44
CA GLN A 304 34.19 9.95 -15.79
C GLN A 304 34.07 11.47 -15.87
N SER A 305 33.41 12.11 -14.90
CA SER A 305 33.24 13.56 -14.82
C SER A 305 34.59 14.30 -14.65
N LYS A 306 35.62 13.60 -14.12
CA LYS A 306 37.01 14.05 -13.99
C LYS A 306 37.88 13.68 -15.17
N ASN A 307 37.33 13.10 -16.24
CA ASN A 307 38.06 12.58 -17.40
C ASN A 307 39.17 11.55 -17.04
N VAL A 308 38.96 10.77 -15.99
CA VAL A 308 39.86 9.72 -15.53
C VAL A 308 39.43 8.38 -16.09
N ALA A 309 40.38 7.69 -16.75
CA ALA A 309 40.15 6.34 -17.22
C ALA A 309 40.04 5.36 -16.03
N PHE A 310 39.11 4.45 -16.12
CA PHE A 310 38.92 3.36 -15.16
C PHE A 310 38.84 2.01 -15.92
N PRO A 311 39.02 0.86 -15.22
CA PRO A 311 38.98 -0.44 -15.87
C PRO A 311 37.64 -0.68 -16.60
N SER A 312 37.72 -0.99 -17.90
CA SER A 312 36.52 -1.27 -18.73
C SER A 312 35.73 -2.48 -18.26
N ARG A 313 36.31 -3.35 -17.40
CA ARG A 313 35.66 -4.42 -16.65
C ARG A 313 34.55 -3.86 -15.76
N LEU A 314 34.80 -2.80 -14.99
CA LEU A 314 33.83 -2.21 -14.06
C LEU A 314 32.61 -1.62 -14.79
N GLN A 315 32.86 -0.98 -15.94
CA GLN A 315 31.75 -0.48 -16.77
C GLN A 315 30.94 -1.63 -17.39
N ARG A 316 31.58 -2.73 -17.76
CA ARG A 316 30.91 -3.95 -18.24
C ARG A 316 30.12 -4.63 -17.14
N LEU A 317 30.60 -4.63 -15.90
CA LEU A 317 29.86 -5.12 -14.73
C LEU A 317 28.55 -4.37 -14.55
N LEU A 318 28.53 -3.04 -14.74
CA LEU A 318 27.31 -2.23 -14.70
C LEU A 318 26.40 -2.40 -15.93
N GLY A 319 26.84 -3.11 -16.97
CA GLY A 319 26.04 -3.31 -18.20
C GLY A 319 25.74 -2.02 -18.98
N ALA A 320 26.26 -0.88 -18.52
CA ALA A 320 25.97 0.43 -19.08
C ALA A 320 26.90 0.75 -20.27
N LYS A 321 26.33 0.98 -21.45
CA LYS A 321 27.10 1.45 -22.62
C LYS A 321 27.60 2.88 -22.42
N LYS A 322 26.86 3.72 -21.71
CA LYS A 322 27.20 5.11 -21.41
C LYS A 322 26.74 5.43 -19.98
N LEU A 323 27.61 6.04 -19.19
CA LEU A 323 27.26 6.51 -17.87
C LEU A 323 26.66 7.92 -17.94
N PRO A 324 25.68 8.28 -17.08
CA PRO A 324 25.11 9.60 -17.03
C PRO A 324 26.13 10.65 -16.54
N SER A 325 25.78 11.93 -16.63
CA SER A 325 26.56 13.01 -16.03
C SER A 325 26.40 13.03 -14.51
N MET A 326 27.40 13.55 -13.79
CA MET A 326 27.37 13.73 -12.35
C MET A 326 26.28 14.75 -11.95
N ASN A 327 25.47 14.40 -10.96
CA ASN A 327 24.46 15.24 -10.36
C ASN A 327 24.41 15.05 -8.83
N VAL A 328 23.54 15.78 -8.14
CA VAL A 328 23.39 15.71 -6.69
C VAL A 328 23.06 14.30 -6.21
N GLN A 329 22.21 13.57 -6.93
CA GLN A 329 21.81 12.22 -6.56
C GLN A 329 22.98 11.20 -6.62
N TRP A 330 23.81 11.30 -7.64
CA TRP A 330 25.01 10.46 -7.74
C TRP A 330 26.06 10.83 -6.70
N MET A 331 26.18 12.14 -6.37
CA MET A 331 27.07 12.60 -5.31
C MET A 331 26.60 12.11 -3.93
N GLU A 332 25.30 12.14 -3.64
CA GLU A 332 24.73 11.59 -2.40
C GLU A 332 25.09 10.12 -2.21
N ARG A 333 24.93 9.31 -3.24
CA ARG A 333 25.27 7.87 -3.21
C ARG A 333 26.78 7.63 -3.03
N LEU A 334 27.60 8.40 -3.72
CA LEU A 334 29.04 8.33 -3.58
C LEU A 334 29.49 8.67 -2.16
N LEU A 335 28.94 9.76 -1.59
CA LEU A 335 29.28 10.18 -0.23
C LEU A 335 28.77 9.19 0.81
N GLN A 336 27.61 8.59 0.64
CA GLN A 336 27.11 7.59 1.55
C GLN A 336 28.09 6.41 1.68
N GLY A 337 28.56 5.86 0.54
CA GLY A 337 29.57 4.81 0.54
C GLY A 337 30.90 5.28 1.12
N PHE A 338 31.40 6.45 0.69
CA PHE A 338 32.68 7.00 1.13
C PHE A 338 32.73 7.26 2.64
N LEU A 339 31.63 7.74 3.24
CA LEU A 339 31.60 8.17 4.65
C LEU A 339 31.16 7.06 5.62
N TYR A 340 30.27 6.14 5.17
CA TYR A 340 29.60 5.22 6.10
C TYR A 340 29.62 3.75 5.68
N ASP A 341 29.27 3.43 4.41
CA ASP A 341 28.95 2.06 4.05
C ASP A 341 30.20 1.27 3.57
N ASP A 342 31.19 1.96 2.99
CA ASP A 342 32.39 1.34 2.39
C ASP A 342 33.70 2.07 2.77
N VAL A 343 33.78 2.43 4.03
CA VAL A 343 34.88 3.25 4.63
C VAL A 343 36.25 2.61 4.40
N ASP A 344 36.36 1.29 4.51
CA ASP A 344 37.63 0.53 4.47
C ASP A 344 38.19 0.35 3.05
N SER A 345 37.42 0.65 2.03
CA SER A 345 37.82 0.56 0.63
C SER A 345 38.61 1.77 0.16
N TYR A 346 38.71 2.84 0.96
CA TYR A 346 39.40 4.08 0.63
C TYR A 346 40.65 4.27 1.48
N LEU A 347 41.73 4.72 0.87
CA LEU A 347 42.93 5.17 1.59
C LEU A 347 42.75 6.64 2.02
N CYS A 348 41.78 6.88 2.86
CA CYS A 348 41.38 8.24 3.30
C CYS A 348 41.86 8.50 4.74
N ASP A 349 42.41 9.70 4.96
CA ASP A 349 42.78 10.18 6.29
C ASP A 349 41.49 10.39 7.14
N LYS A 350 41.56 9.94 8.39
CA LYS A 350 40.45 10.11 9.35
C LYS A 350 40.09 11.58 9.56
N VAL A 351 41.10 12.45 9.65
CA VAL A 351 40.90 13.89 9.87
C VAL A 351 40.10 14.51 8.73
N TYR A 352 40.45 14.20 7.48
CA TYR A 352 39.71 14.68 6.32
C TYR A 352 38.24 14.21 6.33
N ARG A 353 38.01 12.92 6.65
CA ARG A 353 36.68 12.36 6.72
C ARG A 353 35.83 13.02 7.80
N GLU A 354 36.41 13.24 8.99
CA GLU A 354 35.71 13.92 10.09
C GLU A 354 35.38 15.39 9.74
N LEU A 355 36.30 16.10 9.09
CA LEU A 355 36.07 17.46 8.59
C LEU A 355 34.95 17.50 7.55
N LEU A 356 34.93 16.57 6.61
CA LEU A 356 33.89 16.49 5.60
C LEU A 356 32.51 16.16 6.23
N ILE A 357 32.46 15.26 7.21
CA ILE A 357 31.26 14.97 7.97
C ILE A 357 30.77 16.22 8.73
N ALA A 358 31.68 16.96 9.35
CA ALA A 358 31.32 18.19 10.06
C ALA A 358 30.76 19.26 9.11
N ASP A 359 31.37 19.43 7.93
CA ASP A 359 30.92 20.38 6.92
C ASP A 359 29.55 20.00 6.36
N LEU A 360 29.34 18.74 6.02
CA LEU A 360 28.03 18.23 5.58
C LEU A 360 26.94 18.37 6.68
N LYS A 361 27.30 18.10 7.95
CA LYS A 361 26.38 18.30 9.08
C LYS A 361 26.01 19.77 9.27
N SER A 362 26.99 20.65 9.20
CA SER A 362 26.75 22.10 9.34
C SER A 362 25.86 22.64 8.22
N SER A 363 25.93 22.03 7.04
CA SER A 363 25.10 22.34 5.88
C SER A 363 23.70 21.65 5.94
N GLY A 364 23.44 20.81 6.94
CA GLY A 364 22.19 20.05 7.07
C GLY A 364 22.04 18.93 6.03
N LEU A 365 23.15 18.40 5.51
CA LEU A 365 23.18 17.36 4.47
C LEU A 365 23.49 15.96 5.02
N ILE A 366 23.51 15.79 6.34
CA ILE A 366 23.60 14.50 7.04
C ILE A 366 22.53 14.45 8.14
N GLU A 367 21.73 13.39 8.12
CA GLU A 367 20.80 13.05 9.18
C GLU A 367 21.20 11.71 9.80
N LYS A 368 21.56 11.70 11.09
CA LYS A 368 22.13 10.54 11.79
C LYS A 368 23.43 10.05 11.09
N LYS A 369 23.43 8.92 10.40
CA LYS A 369 24.53 8.37 9.57
C LYS A 369 24.14 8.25 8.09
N LYS A 370 23.18 9.05 7.65
CA LYS A 370 22.69 9.06 6.28
C LYS A 370 22.99 10.40 5.61
N VAL A 371 23.59 10.36 4.45
CA VAL A 371 23.78 11.54 3.59
C VAL A 371 22.44 11.84 2.91
N VAL A 372 21.98 13.08 3.00
CA VAL A 372 20.68 13.54 2.51
C VAL A 372 20.87 14.82 1.68
N MET A 373 21.09 14.68 0.39
CA MET A 373 21.28 15.80 -0.54
C MET A 373 20.12 15.98 -1.51
N THR A 374 19.35 14.93 -1.76
CA THR A 374 18.19 14.97 -2.64
C THR A 374 16.88 15.12 -1.87
N LYS A 375 16.75 14.41 -0.74
CA LYS A 375 15.56 14.44 0.12
C LYS A 375 16.00 14.43 1.58
N SER A 376 15.70 15.49 2.31
CA SER A 376 15.87 15.58 3.76
C SER A 376 14.55 15.29 4.46
N ALA A 377 14.57 14.50 5.53
CA ALA A 377 13.38 14.22 6.33
C ALA A 377 12.76 15.50 6.89
N ALA A 378 13.58 16.49 7.23
CA ALA A 378 13.10 17.79 7.71
C ALA A 378 12.29 18.55 6.63
N VAL A 379 12.79 18.59 5.40
CA VAL A 379 12.12 19.23 4.26
C VAL A 379 10.83 18.48 3.90
N GLU A 380 10.87 17.16 3.83
CA GLU A 380 9.68 16.35 3.53
C GLU A 380 8.62 16.48 4.64
N LYS A 381 9.02 16.49 5.90
CA LYS A 381 8.10 16.74 7.02
C LYS A 381 7.49 18.14 6.96
N MET A 382 8.26 19.15 6.57
CA MET A 382 7.76 20.52 6.37
C MET A 382 6.72 20.55 5.24
N LEU A 383 7.01 19.96 4.07
CA LEU A 383 6.07 19.88 2.95
C LEU A 383 4.79 19.13 3.32
N THR A 384 4.92 18.01 4.00
CA THR A 384 3.79 17.20 4.47
C THR A 384 2.88 17.98 5.42
N ASN A 385 3.47 18.83 6.25
CA ASN A 385 2.77 19.71 7.19
C ASN A 385 2.71 21.17 6.70
N SER A 386 2.73 21.40 5.40
CA SER A 386 2.73 22.73 4.82
C SER A 386 1.49 23.53 5.19
N LEU A 387 1.67 24.78 5.55
CA LEU A 387 0.61 25.77 5.78
C LEU A 387 -0.23 26.04 4.52
N GLY A 388 0.30 25.72 3.35
CA GLY A 388 -0.47 25.76 2.09
C GLY A 388 -1.75 24.90 2.17
N LYS A 389 -1.77 23.83 2.97
CA LYS A 389 -2.96 22.97 3.21
C LYS A 389 -4.10 23.73 3.89
N CYS A 390 -3.84 24.79 4.67
CA CYS A 390 -4.88 25.63 5.25
C CYS A 390 -5.78 26.26 4.18
N ASN A 391 -5.18 26.75 3.10
CA ASN A 391 -5.94 27.29 1.97
C ASN A 391 -6.79 26.21 1.29
N SER A 392 -6.23 25.02 1.11
CA SER A 392 -6.95 23.87 0.54
C SER A 392 -8.18 23.51 1.38
N ILE A 393 -8.03 23.44 2.70
CA ILE A 393 -9.14 23.14 3.63
C ILE A 393 -10.23 24.20 3.52
N ARG A 394 -9.83 25.48 3.53
CA ARG A 394 -10.77 26.61 3.36
C ARG A 394 -11.56 26.46 2.07
N ASP A 395 -10.88 26.31 0.94
CA ASP A 395 -11.51 26.26 -0.37
C ASP A 395 -12.48 25.07 -0.49
N ILE A 396 -12.10 23.91 0.03
CA ILE A 396 -12.94 22.70 0.04
C ILE A 396 -14.17 22.91 0.95
N VAL A 397 -14.00 23.39 2.18
CA VAL A 397 -15.09 23.57 3.15
C VAL A 397 -16.16 24.50 2.59
N PHE A 398 -15.76 25.64 2.02
CA PHE A 398 -16.71 26.58 1.46
C PHE A 398 -17.40 26.04 0.19
N HIS A 399 -16.68 25.33 -0.66
CA HIS A 399 -17.26 24.68 -1.83
C HIS A 399 -18.29 23.59 -1.45
N GLU A 400 -17.93 22.73 -0.50
CA GLU A 400 -18.84 21.67 -0.01
C GLU A 400 -20.10 22.27 0.63
N TYR A 401 -19.98 23.40 1.34
CA TYR A 401 -21.14 24.10 1.88
C TYR A 401 -21.98 24.75 0.78
N GLU A 402 -21.37 25.35 -0.25
CA GLU A 402 -22.11 25.91 -1.38
C GLU A 402 -22.91 24.87 -2.16
N THR A 403 -22.43 23.63 -2.21
CA THR A 403 -23.09 22.53 -2.92
C THR A 403 -24.12 21.78 -2.08
N SER A 404 -23.88 21.60 -0.77
CA SER A 404 -24.71 20.78 0.11
C SER A 404 -25.54 21.60 1.11
N GLY A 405 -25.23 22.87 1.33
CA GLY A 405 -25.93 23.76 2.24
C GLY A 405 -26.02 23.23 3.68
N GLN A 406 -27.21 23.30 4.26
CA GLN A 406 -27.48 22.83 5.62
C GLN A 406 -27.38 21.29 5.79
N ASN A 407 -27.40 20.52 4.68
CA ASN A 407 -27.24 19.07 4.71
C ASN A 407 -25.77 18.64 4.81
N LEU A 408 -24.82 19.57 4.74
CA LEU A 408 -23.41 19.27 4.90
C LEU A 408 -23.11 18.71 6.30
N ARG A 409 -22.40 17.60 6.34
CA ARG A 409 -21.81 17.01 7.54
C ARG A 409 -20.34 16.72 7.23
N LEU A 410 -19.53 17.76 7.32
CA LEU A 410 -18.12 17.69 6.95
C LEU A 410 -17.25 17.50 8.19
N LEU A 411 -16.37 16.52 8.13
CA LEU A 411 -15.39 16.24 9.15
C LEU A 411 -13.99 16.62 8.66
N VAL A 412 -13.26 17.42 9.43
CA VAL A 412 -11.85 17.74 9.22
C VAL A 412 -11.00 17.02 10.26
N LEU A 413 -10.11 16.13 9.83
CA LEU A 413 -9.24 15.37 10.73
C LEU A 413 -7.79 15.86 10.66
N THR A 414 -7.19 16.11 11.83
CA THR A 414 -5.79 16.54 11.98
C THR A 414 -5.13 15.85 13.18
N ASP A 415 -3.78 15.91 13.27
CA ASP A 415 -3.02 15.28 14.34
C ASP A 415 -2.89 16.13 15.60
N TYR A 416 -2.90 17.45 15.43
CA TYR A 416 -2.50 18.38 16.49
C TYR A 416 -3.69 19.20 16.99
N ILE A 417 -3.78 19.38 18.33
CA ILE A 417 -4.82 20.23 18.94
C ILE A 417 -4.37 21.70 18.94
N ARG A 418 -3.12 21.99 19.27
CA ARG A 418 -2.53 23.33 19.36
C ARG A 418 -3.23 24.22 20.38
N LYS A 419 -3.25 23.80 21.65
CA LYS A 419 -3.91 24.51 22.77
C LYS A 419 -3.46 25.97 22.91
N GLU A 420 -2.23 26.29 22.55
CA GLU A 420 -1.68 27.64 22.54
C GLU A 420 -2.49 28.63 21.71
N TYR A 421 -3.23 28.14 20.71
CA TYR A 421 -4.12 28.95 19.87
C TYR A 421 -5.49 29.23 20.48
N GLU A 422 -5.80 28.74 21.68
CA GLU A 422 -7.05 29.10 22.37
C GLU A 422 -7.15 30.63 22.56
N LYS A 423 -6.02 31.30 22.81
CA LYS A 423 -5.92 32.78 22.94
C LYS A 423 -6.08 33.52 21.59
N ALA A 424 -5.87 32.85 20.48
CA ALA A 424 -6.04 33.41 19.14
C ALA A 424 -7.50 33.45 18.69
N ILE A 425 -8.36 32.64 19.33
CA ILE A 425 -9.77 32.55 18.96
C ILE A 425 -10.47 33.88 19.28
N GLY A 426 -11.08 34.48 18.25
CA GLY A 426 -11.73 35.80 18.33
C GLY A 426 -10.78 37.00 18.42
N ASN A 427 -9.47 36.79 18.25
CA ASN A 427 -8.47 37.86 18.22
C ASN A 427 -7.88 38.00 16.82
N THR A 428 -8.33 39.00 16.05
CA THR A 428 -7.93 39.23 14.66
C THR A 428 -6.48 39.64 14.48
N GLU A 429 -5.81 40.11 15.53
CA GLU A 429 -4.39 40.50 15.50
C GLU A 429 -3.46 39.25 15.57
N TYR A 430 -4.00 38.11 15.96
CA TYR A 430 -3.22 36.89 16.09
C TYR A 430 -3.19 36.13 14.77
N ASP A 431 -2.00 35.89 14.22
CA ASP A 431 -1.86 35.10 12.99
C ASP A 431 -2.12 33.61 13.24
N VAL A 432 -2.96 33.02 12.39
CA VAL A 432 -3.21 31.57 12.38
C VAL A 432 -2.28 30.92 11.38
N ASN A 433 -1.11 30.52 11.86
CA ASN A 433 0.00 30.03 11.06
C ASN A 433 0.46 28.62 11.50
N SER A 434 -0.48 27.72 11.80
CA SER A 434 -0.18 26.36 12.19
C SER A 434 -1.28 25.39 11.75
N LEU A 435 -0.90 24.13 11.50
CA LEU A 435 -1.87 23.06 11.31
C LEU A 435 -2.32 22.54 12.67
N GLY A 436 -3.63 22.39 12.86
CA GLY A 436 -4.20 21.87 14.10
C GLY A 436 -5.68 22.19 14.23
N VAL A 437 -6.34 21.59 15.22
CA VAL A 437 -7.78 21.70 15.44
C VAL A 437 -8.19 23.17 15.70
N LEU A 438 -7.56 23.85 16.65
CA LEU A 438 -7.90 25.24 16.98
C LEU A 438 -7.53 26.24 15.89
N PRO A 439 -6.33 26.13 15.25
CA PRO A 439 -6.03 26.95 14.08
C PRO A 439 -7.06 26.79 12.95
N PHE A 440 -7.47 25.57 12.61
CA PHE A 440 -8.47 25.35 11.54
C PHE A 440 -9.82 25.93 11.92
N PHE A 441 -10.28 25.72 13.16
CA PHE A 441 -11.51 26.29 13.64
C PHE A 441 -11.51 27.82 13.49
N GLU A 442 -10.47 28.50 13.98
CA GLU A 442 -10.41 29.95 13.95
C GLU A 442 -10.25 30.51 12.52
N MET A 443 -9.42 29.85 11.70
CA MET A 443 -9.26 30.23 10.28
C MET A 443 -10.59 30.14 9.53
N LEU A 444 -11.33 29.02 9.69
CA LEU A 444 -12.61 28.81 9.02
C LEU A 444 -13.69 29.79 9.54
N ARG A 445 -13.71 30.03 10.86
CA ARG A 445 -14.61 30.97 11.48
C ARG A 445 -14.40 32.39 10.94
N ARG A 446 -13.14 32.89 10.91
CA ARG A 446 -12.81 34.23 10.35
C ARG A 446 -13.21 34.34 8.89
N GLU A 447 -12.95 33.33 8.10
CA GLU A 447 -13.31 33.36 6.67
C GLU A 447 -14.82 33.32 6.46
N ASN A 448 -15.54 32.60 7.31
CA ASN A 448 -17.00 32.56 7.32
C ASN A 448 -17.62 33.94 7.58
N GLU A 449 -17.07 34.69 8.56
CA GLU A 449 -17.47 36.06 8.83
C GLU A 449 -17.18 36.99 7.64
N LYS A 450 -15.99 36.90 7.05
CA LYS A 450 -15.61 37.73 5.88
C LYS A 450 -16.53 37.46 4.68
N LYS A 451 -16.92 36.23 4.44
CA LYS A 451 -17.79 35.81 3.34
C LYS A 451 -19.29 35.96 3.67
N ASN A 452 -19.61 36.39 4.88
CA ASN A 452 -20.98 36.51 5.39
C ASN A 452 -21.80 35.21 5.14
N LYS A 453 -21.19 34.03 5.38
CA LYS A 453 -21.84 32.72 5.27
C LYS A 453 -22.35 32.28 6.64
N GLN A 454 -23.30 31.35 6.67
CA GLN A 454 -23.92 30.85 7.92
C GLN A 454 -23.49 29.43 8.21
N ILE A 455 -22.18 29.15 8.10
CA ILE A 455 -21.63 27.83 8.44
C ILE A 455 -21.41 27.76 9.96
N ARG A 456 -21.89 26.73 10.59
CA ARG A 456 -21.69 26.47 12.01
C ARG A 456 -20.60 25.43 12.18
N PHE A 457 -19.57 25.80 12.92
CA PHE A 457 -18.40 24.97 13.17
C PHE A 457 -18.48 24.34 14.57
N GLY A 458 -17.94 23.15 14.74
CA GLY A 458 -17.70 22.52 16.01
C GLY A 458 -16.28 22.02 16.13
N VAL A 459 -15.82 21.83 17.36
CA VAL A 459 -14.57 21.19 17.69
C VAL A 459 -14.82 20.00 18.60
N LEU A 460 -14.22 18.86 18.26
CA LEU A 460 -14.27 17.67 19.10
C LEU A 460 -12.89 17.01 19.18
N CYS A 461 -12.25 17.17 20.31
CA CYS A 461 -11.01 16.48 20.62
C CYS A 461 -10.94 16.18 22.13
N GLY A 462 -10.02 15.29 22.53
CA GLY A 462 -9.97 14.74 23.89
C GLY A 462 -9.90 15.75 25.03
N THR A 463 -9.42 16.97 24.75
CA THR A 463 -9.22 18.01 25.77
C THR A 463 -10.02 19.27 25.55
N ILE A 464 -10.61 19.48 24.39
CA ILE A 464 -11.36 20.68 24.03
C ILE A 464 -12.57 20.31 23.18
N VAL A 465 -13.74 20.77 23.62
CA VAL A 465 -15.00 20.67 22.86
C VAL A 465 -15.54 22.09 22.70
N ILE A 466 -15.87 22.48 21.46
CA ILE A 466 -16.47 23.77 21.13
C ILE A 466 -17.72 23.52 20.31
N ILE A 467 -18.80 24.19 20.68
CA ILE A 467 -20.08 24.10 19.95
C ILE A 467 -20.61 25.52 19.64
N PRO A 468 -21.43 25.69 18.61
CA PRO A 468 -22.22 26.91 18.46
C PRO A 468 -23.14 27.11 19.66
N ALA A 469 -23.39 28.34 20.08
CA ALA A 469 -24.26 28.64 21.22
C ALA A 469 -25.70 28.10 21.03
N GLU A 470 -26.19 28.13 19.77
CA GLU A 470 -27.48 27.56 19.38
C GLU A 470 -27.62 26.04 19.65
N ALA A 471 -26.51 25.34 19.76
CA ALA A 471 -26.45 23.89 19.99
C ALA A 471 -26.51 23.53 21.48
N LYS A 472 -26.49 24.51 22.40
CA LYS A 472 -26.40 24.28 23.84
C LYS A 472 -27.55 23.43 24.35
N GLU A 473 -28.79 23.87 24.10
CA GLU A 473 -30.00 23.16 24.57
C GLU A 473 -30.11 21.73 24.02
N ALA A 474 -29.77 21.58 22.72
CA ALA A 474 -29.74 20.27 22.11
C ALA A 474 -28.67 19.35 22.74
N LEU A 475 -27.52 19.89 23.09
CA LEU A 475 -26.46 19.11 23.74
C LEU A 475 -26.89 18.71 25.17
N GLU A 476 -27.50 19.61 25.92
CA GLU A 476 -28.03 19.31 27.26
C GLU A 476 -29.10 18.21 27.21
N GLN A 477 -29.98 18.21 26.21
CA GLN A 477 -30.96 17.17 25.98
C GLN A 477 -30.33 15.82 25.67
N GLU A 478 -29.29 15.80 24.82
CA GLU A 478 -28.56 14.56 24.47
C GLU A 478 -27.79 13.97 25.65
N ILE A 479 -27.26 14.80 26.51
CA ILE A 479 -26.56 14.36 27.74
C ILE A 479 -27.54 13.78 28.75
N GLY A 480 -28.71 14.42 28.94
CA GLY A 480 -29.74 13.97 29.88
C GLY A 480 -29.19 13.66 31.26
N THR A 481 -29.37 12.42 31.73
CA THR A 481 -28.85 11.93 33.01
C THR A 481 -27.46 11.31 32.96
N SER A 482 -26.89 11.16 31.79
CA SER A 482 -25.61 10.44 31.56
C SER A 482 -24.37 11.16 32.12
N GLY A 483 -24.48 12.47 32.39
CA GLY A 483 -23.37 13.26 32.92
C GLY A 483 -23.73 14.72 33.18
N LYS A 484 -22.75 15.50 33.61
CA LYS A 484 -22.87 16.95 33.77
C LYS A 484 -21.81 17.67 32.99
N VAL A 485 -22.16 18.79 32.36
CA VAL A 485 -21.24 19.66 31.64
C VAL A 485 -21.30 21.08 32.12
N THR A 486 -20.24 21.82 31.94
CA THR A 486 -20.17 23.26 32.16
C THR A 486 -19.90 23.94 30.83
N PHE A 487 -20.49 25.10 30.64
CA PHE A 487 -20.30 25.93 29.46
C PHE A 487 -19.49 27.16 29.87
N SER A 488 -18.52 27.53 29.07
CA SER A 488 -17.70 28.71 29.30
C SER A 488 -17.34 29.40 28.00
N ARG A 489 -16.95 30.64 28.11
CA ARG A 489 -16.46 31.43 26.99
C ARG A 489 -15.20 30.81 26.38
N ILE A 490 -15.04 30.86 25.06
CA ILE A 490 -13.84 30.44 24.37
C ILE A 490 -13.09 31.64 23.74
N GLY A 491 -11.82 31.82 24.13
CA GLY A 491 -11.00 32.94 23.67
C GLY A 491 -11.68 34.32 23.91
N ASN A 492 -11.72 35.16 22.89
CA ASN A 492 -12.35 36.48 22.90
C ASN A 492 -13.75 36.49 22.27
N LEU A 493 -14.33 35.31 21.93
CA LEU A 493 -15.66 35.23 21.31
C LEU A 493 -16.78 35.51 22.34
N PRO A 494 -17.88 36.15 21.90
CA PRO A 494 -19.09 36.23 22.73
C PRO A 494 -19.65 34.83 23.01
N GLU A 495 -20.27 34.65 24.19
CA GLU A 495 -20.95 33.40 24.56
C GLU A 495 -22.19 33.14 23.69
N THR A 496 -22.69 34.13 22.99
CA THR A 496 -23.78 34.02 22.01
C THR A 496 -23.37 33.33 20.72
N ASP A 497 -22.07 33.24 20.43
CA ASP A 497 -21.56 32.68 19.18
C ASP A 497 -21.08 31.24 19.35
N TYR A 498 -20.11 31.02 20.27
CA TYR A 498 -19.54 29.71 20.53
C TYR A 498 -19.26 29.50 22.03
N LEU A 499 -19.43 28.27 22.47
CA LEU A 499 -19.22 27.84 23.84
C LEU A 499 -18.19 26.72 23.91
N LYS A 500 -17.29 26.81 24.88
CA LYS A 500 -16.42 25.71 25.30
C LYS A 500 -17.20 24.84 26.26
N VAL A 501 -17.23 23.54 26.01
CA VAL A 501 -17.91 22.52 26.83
C VAL A 501 -16.88 21.74 27.62
N THR A 502 -17.09 21.62 28.95
CA THR A 502 -16.23 20.82 29.80
C THR A 502 -17.07 19.81 30.58
N ALA A 503 -16.74 18.54 30.51
CA ALA A 503 -17.39 17.49 31.29
C ALA A 503 -16.97 17.56 32.76
N VAL A 504 -17.90 17.30 33.63
CA VAL A 504 -17.67 17.16 35.11
C VAL A 504 -17.53 15.66 35.37
N GLY A 505 -16.34 15.20 35.66
CA GLY A 505 -16.03 13.77 35.86
C GLY A 505 -15.64 13.04 34.55
N ASN A 506 -16.12 11.81 34.38
CA ASN A 506 -15.80 11.02 33.19
C ASN A 506 -16.42 11.63 31.92
N ALA A 507 -15.61 11.84 30.87
CA ALA A 507 -15.97 12.57 29.65
C ALA A 507 -16.51 11.67 28.49
N HIS A 508 -16.59 10.36 28.65
CA HIS A 508 -16.96 9.43 27.57
C HIS A 508 -18.33 9.73 26.93
N PHE A 509 -19.32 10.13 27.75
CA PHE A 509 -20.67 10.48 27.26
C PHE A 509 -20.66 11.69 26.31
N LEU A 510 -19.67 12.60 26.48
CA LEU A 510 -19.67 13.87 25.75
C LEU A 510 -19.40 13.68 24.25
N THR A 511 -18.54 12.74 23.90
CA THR A 511 -18.25 12.42 22.49
C THR A 511 -19.51 11.96 21.76
N GLY A 512 -20.30 11.06 22.35
CA GLY A 512 -21.56 10.60 21.80
C GLY A 512 -22.58 11.73 21.67
N ALA A 513 -22.77 12.52 22.73
CA ALA A 513 -23.73 13.62 22.75
C ALA A 513 -23.39 14.69 21.67
N VAL A 514 -22.13 15.10 21.55
CA VAL A 514 -21.69 16.04 20.49
C VAL A 514 -21.89 15.47 19.10
N THR A 515 -21.63 14.17 18.93
CA THR A 515 -21.83 13.47 17.66
C THR A 515 -23.32 13.47 17.26
N ASN A 516 -24.22 13.25 18.21
CA ASN A 516 -25.68 13.32 17.97
C ASN A 516 -26.11 14.73 17.59
N VAL A 517 -25.63 15.74 18.29
CA VAL A 517 -25.88 17.16 17.96
C VAL A 517 -25.37 17.51 16.55
N PHE A 518 -24.19 17.02 16.17
CA PHE A 518 -23.66 17.17 14.80
C PHE A 518 -24.56 16.46 13.78
N SER A 519 -24.99 15.24 14.07
CA SER A 519 -25.91 14.48 13.19
C SER A 519 -27.23 15.24 12.95
N LYS A 520 -27.79 15.85 13.99
CA LYS A 520 -29.03 16.64 13.93
C LYS A 520 -28.87 17.96 13.15
N GLY A 521 -27.65 18.35 12.80
CA GLY A 521 -27.42 19.52 11.93
C GLY A 521 -27.16 20.83 12.63
N TYR A 522 -26.97 20.84 13.93
CA TYR A 522 -26.55 22.05 14.66
C TYR A 522 -25.17 22.54 14.28
N MET A 523 -24.37 21.68 13.64
CA MET A 523 -23.08 21.99 13.06
C MET A 523 -22.99 21.39 11.65
N GLN A 524 -22.40 22.12 10.70
CA GLN A 524 -22.12 21.64 9.35
C GLN A 524 -20.70 21.10 9.22
N VAL A 525 -19.78 21.64 10.01
CA VAL A 525 -18.36 21.28 9.96
C VAL A 525 -17.88 20.97 11.37
N LEU A 526 -17.32 19.78 11.53
CA LEU A 526 -16.69 19.33 12.77
C LEU A 526 -15.17 19.19 12.54
N VAL A 527 -14.38 19.82 13.41
CA VAL A 527 -12.91 19.72 13.38
C VAL A 527 -12.46 18.87 14.56
N GLY A 528 -11.67 17.85 14.31
CA GLY A 528 -11.23 16.98 15.39
C GLY A 528 -9.89 16.29 15.15
N THR A 529 -9.42 15.55 16.15
CA THR A 529 -8.19 14.77 16.08
C THR A 529 -8.45 13.36 15.58
N LYS A 530 -7.47 12.81 14.86
CA LYS A 530 -7.52 11.42 14.41
C LYS A 530 -7.66 10.43 15.57
N SER A 531 -6.97 10.67 16.68
CA SER A 531 -6.97 9.78 17.84
C SER A 531 -8.36 9.64 18.47
N LEU A 532 -9.07 10.73 18.71
CA LEU A 532 -10.40 10.69 19.32
C LEU A 532 -11.45 10.12 18.37
N LEU A 533 -11.39 10.49 17.10
CA LEU A 533 -12.35 10.10 16.07
C LEU A 533 -11.87 8.88 15.26
N GLY A 534 -10.76 8.28 15.68
CA GLY A 534 -10.14 7.12 15.04
C GLY A 534 -10.85 5.82 15.40
N GLU A 535 -10.52 5.16 16.49
CA GLU A 535 -11.05 3.86 16.87
C GLU A 535 -12.36 3.96 17.69
N GLY A 536 -13.32 3.11 17.35
CA GLY A 536 -14.58 2.98 18.10
C GLY A 536 -15.64 4.09 17.89
N TRP A 537 -15.28 5.26 17.36
CA TRP A 537 -16.25 6.34 17.10
C TRP A 537 -17.12 6.06 15.87
N ASP A 538 -18.42 6.30 15.97
CA ASP A 538 -19.37 6.11 14.87
C ASP A 538 -20.20 7.36 14.59
N SER A 539 -20.23 7.79 13.34
CA SER A 539 -21.02 8.93 12.87
C SER A 539 -21.44 8.75 11.40
N PRO A 540 -22.51 7.96 11.17
CA PRO A 540 -22.98 7.66 9.81
C PRO A 540 -23.44 8.89 9.01
N CYS A 541 -23.69 10.03 9.67
CA CYS A 541 -24.15 11.25 9.01
C CYS A 541 -23.08 11.93 8.16
N ILE A 542 -21.79 11.62 8.34
CA ILE A 542 -20.69 12.27 7.62
C ILE A 542 -20.84 12.04 6.12
N ASN A 543 -20.91 13.11 5.36
CA ASN A 543 -21.03 13.09 3.90
C ASN A 543 -19.88 13.82 3.18
N SER A 544 -18.94 14.40 3.91
CA SER A 544 -17.68 14.91 3.41
C SER A 544 -16.57 14.75 4.46
N LEU A 545 -15.38 14.30 4.06
CA LEU A 545 -14.24 14.07 4.94
C LEU A 545 -13.00 14.74 4.34
N ILE A 546 -12.30 15.54 5.15
CA ILE A 546 -10.98 16.10 4.80
C ILE A 546 -9.91 15.48 5.68
N LEU A 547 -8.95 14.80 5.06
CA LEU A 547 -7.76 14.30 5.72
C LEU A 547 -6.68 15.39 5.67
N ALA A 548 -6.65 16.24 6.71
CA ALA A 548 -5.87 17.49 6.71
C ALA A 548 -4.40 17.29 7.06
N SER A 549 -4.08 16.32 7.90
CA SER A 549 -2.72 16.02 8.26
C SER A 549 -2.24 14.72 7.61
N PHE A 550 -0.94 14.53 7.68
CA PHE A 550 -0.26 13.38 7.16
C PHE A 550 -0.87 12.07 7.70
N VAL A 551 -1.32 11.22 6.80
CA VAL A 551 -1.74 9.86 7.11
C VAL A 551 -0.70 8.94 6.52
N GLY A 552 0.28 8.54 7.34
CA GLY A 552 1.44 7.76 6.91
C GLY A 552 1.13 6.34 6.48
N SER A 553 0.02 5.75 6.93
CA SER A 553 -0.34 4.37 6.62
C SER A 553 -1.63 4.26 5.82
N PHE A 554 -1.66 3.29 4.90
CA PHE A 554 -2.86 2.84 4.21
C PHE A 554 -3.98 2.53 5.19
N MET A 555 -3.65 1.84 6.25
CA MET A 555 -4.47 1.34 7.32
C MET A 555 -5.33 2.44 7.97
N LEU A 556 -4.68 3.47 8.52
CA LEU A 556 -5.35 4.58 9.20
C LEU A 556 -6.20 5.40 8.22
N SER A 557 -5.73 5.57 6.98
CA SER A 557 -6.49 6.23 5.92
C SER A 557 -7.80 5.48 5.60
N ASN A 558 -7.75 4.15 5.50
CA ASN A 558 -8.92 3.34 5.20
C ASN A 558 -9.93 3.31 6.35
N GLN A 559 -9.47 3.27 7.58
CA GLN A 559 -10.36 3.37 8.76
C GLN A 559 -11.12 4.69 8.78
N MET A 560 -10.44 5.81 8.53
CA MET A 560 -11.08 7.13 8.49
C MET A 560 -12.06 7.26 7.31
N ARG A 561 -11.68 6.77 6.12
CA ARG A 561 -12.59 6.68 4.96
C ARG A 561 -13.84 5.86 5.30
N GLY A 562 -13.64 4.71 5.93
CA GLY A 562 -14.71 3.79 6.32
C GLY A 562 -15.81 4.43 7.17
N ARG A 563 -15.51 5.50 7.91
CA ARG A 563 -16.53 6.24 8.69
C ARG A 563 -17.38 7.15 7.83
N ALA A 564 -16.76 7.85 6.88
CA ALA A 564 -17.48 8.75 5.99
C ALA A 564 -18.41 8.01 5.01
N ILE A 565 -18.08 6.77 4.66
CA ILE A 565 -18.84 5.98 3.68
C ILE A 565 -19.94 5.09 4.28
N ARG A 566 -20.18 5.17 5.59
CA ARG A 566 -21.31 4.44 6.23
C ARG A 566 -22.65 4.92 5.73
N VAL A 567 -23.60 4.00 5.64
CA VAL A 567 -25.00 4.31 5.29
C VAL A 567 -25.72 4.89 6.50
N MET A 568 -26.56 5.88 6.27
CA MET A 568 -27.50 6.43 7.24
C MET A 568 -28.90 5.95 6.88
N LYS A 569 -29.58 5.26 7.80
CA LYS A 569 -30.91 4.67 7.53
C LYS A 569 -31.93 5.72 7.11
N GLU A 570 -31.83 6.92 7.68
CA GLU A 570 -32.70 8.06 7.41
C GLU A 570 -32.39 8.76 6.08
N GLN A 571 -31.24 8.47 5.49
CA GLN A 571 -30.77 9.08 4.22
C GLN A 571 -30.18 8.02 3.29
N PRO A 572 -31.01 7.16 2.67
CA PRO A 572 -30.53 6.09 1.79
C PRO A 572 -29.86 6.62 0.50
N GLU A 573 -30.12 7.88 0.14
CA GLU A 573 -29.53 8.56 -1.01
C GLU A 573 -28.16 9.21 -0.70
N LYS A 574 -27.64 9.01 0.50
CA LYS A 574 -26.37 9.59 0.93
C LYS A 574 -25.24 9.21 -0.03
N THR A 575 -24.44 10.20 -0.41
CA THR A 575 -23.14 10.04 -1.07
C THR A 575 -22.06 10.71 -0.23
N SER A 576 -20.80 10.29 -0.39
CA SER A 576 -19.71 10.85 0.41
C SER A 576 -18.50 11.27 -0.44
N ASN A 577 -17.95 12.45 -0.13
CA ASN A 577 -16.72 12.97 -0.71
C ASN A 577 -15.58 12.81 0.28
N ILE A 578 -14.44 12.29 -0.20
CA ILE A 578 -13.24 12.09 0.61
C ILE A 578 -12.10 12.87 -0.01
N TRP A 579 -11.60 13.87 0.71
CA TRP A 579 -10.57 14.77 0.24
C TRP A 579 -9.20 14.42 0.80
N HIS A 580 -8.25 14.23 -0.10
CA HIS A 580 -6.83 14.04 0.19
C HIS A 580 -6.07 15.33 -0.16
N LEU A 581 -5.36 15.88 0.81
CA LEU A 581 -4.55 17.08 0.60
C LEU A 581 -3.10 16.68 0.28
N VAL A 582 -2.54 17.25 -0.76
CA VAL A 582 -1.18 16.94 -1.20
C VAL A 582 -0.41 18.23 -1.46
N CYS A 583 0.68 18.40 -0.71
CA CYS A 583 1.62 19.49 -0.98
C CYS A 583 2.71 19.01 -1.95
N LEU A 584 2.84 19.70 -3.06
CA LEU A 584 3.84 19.41 -4.08
C LEU A 584 5.11 20.22 -3.83
N ARG A 585 6.26 19.73 -4.30
CA ARG A 585 7.47 20.53 -4.35
C ARG A 585 7.28 21.71 -5.34
N PRO A 586 7.93 22.86 -5.11
CA PRO A 586 7.89 23.98 -6.05
C PRO A 586 8.34 23.53 -7.45
N TRP A 587 7.61 23.97 -8.48
CA TRP A 587 7.96 23.66 -9.85
C TRP A 587 9.20 24.47 -10.29
N ASP A 588 10.22 23.77 -10.79
CA ASP A 588 11.38 24.39 -11.43
C ASP A 588 11.34 24.13 -12.94
N GLU A 589 11.34 25.22 -13.74
CA GLU A 589 11.32 25.12 -15.20
C GLU A 589 12.60 24.52 -15.79
N VAL A 590 13.71 24.58 -15.07
CA VAL A 590 15.02 24.09 -15.52
C VAL A 590 15.14 22.56 -15.38
N LEU A 591 14.43 21.99 -14.39
CA LEU A 591 14.49 20.55 -14.06
C LEU A 591 13.37 19.73 -14.74
N LYS A 592 12.86 20.17 -15.86
CA LYS A 592 11.66 19.68 -16.59
C LYS A 592 11.52 18.17 -16.83
N ALA A 593 12.51 17.37 -16.51
CA ALA A 593 12.59 15.98 -16.94
C ALA A 593 12.78 14.93 -15.82
N ASP A 594 12.86 15.31 -14.56
CA ASP A 594 13.13 14.34 -13.49
C ASP A 594 11.89 14.09 -12.64
N ASP A 595 11.48 12.80 -12.57
CA ASP A 595 10.46 12.26 -11.65
C ASP A 595 10.79 12.52 -10.16
N ASN A 596 12.00 13.02 -9.86
CA ASN A 596 12.47 13.39 -8.52
C ASN A 596 11.79 14.65 -7.93
N GLN A 597 10.93 15.35 -8.68
CA GLN A 597 10.19 16.53 -8.18
C GLN A 597 8.89 16.18 -7.45
N ILE A 598 8.48 14.93 -7.49
CA ILE A 598 7.31 14.47 -6.77
C ILE A 598 7.61 14.46 -5.27
N SER A 599 6.78 15.16 -4.49
CA SER A 599 6.91 15.19 -3.02
C SER A 599 6.66 13.82 -2.41
N GLU A 600 7.20 13.56 -1.23
CA GLU A 600 6.87 12.33 -0.48
C GLU A 600 5.37 12.25 -0.17
N ASP A 601 4.70 13.40 0.05
CA ASP A 601 3.25 13.49 0.27
C ASP A 601 2.45 12.92 -0.92
N TYR A 602 2.89 13.19 -2.16
CA TYR A 602 2.29 12.59 -3.37
C TYR A 602 2.62 11.11 -3.51
N SER A 603 3.86 10.72 -3.30
CA SER A 603 4.26 9.31 -3.37
C SER A 603 3.52 8.44 -2.35
N MET A 604 3.22 8.99 -1.18
CA MET A 604 2.39 8.32 -0.17
C MET A 604 0.94 8.23 -0.58
N LEU A 605 0.40 9.26 -1.26
CA LEU A 605 -0.95 9.17 -1.84
C LEU A 605 -1.00 8.03 -2.86
N GLU A 606 -0.04 7.92 -3.76
CA GLU A 606 0.04 6.84 -4.75
C GLU A 606 0.00 5.47 -4.09
N ARG A 607 0.89 5.22 -3.12
CA ARG A 607 0.94 3.95 -2.36
C ARG A 607 -0.38 3.62 -1.68
N ARG A 608 -1.05 4.61 -1.08
CA ARG A 608 -2.38 4.39 -0.46
C ARG A 608 -3.45 4.04 -1.48
N MET A 609 -3.45 4.72 -2.62
CA MET A 609 -4.46 4.48 -3.67
C MET A 609 -4.33 3.10 -4.31
N GLU A 610 -3.14 2.49 -4.34
CA GLU A 610 -2.92 1.14 -4.88
C GLU A 610 -3.84 0.08 -4.28
N HIS A 611 -4.29 0.28 -3.04
CA HIS A 611 -5.12 -0.68 -2.31
C HIS A 611 -6.58 -0.24 -2.16
N PHE A 612 -6.98 0.94 -2.70
CA PHE A 612 -8.35 1.41 -2.64
C PHE A 612 -9.10 1.16 -3.93
N LEU A 613 -10.06 0.24 -3.90
CA LEU A 613 -11.06 0.12 -4.97
C LEU A 613 -12.05 1.29 -4.90
N GLY A 614 -12.30 1.91 -6.03
CA GLY A 614 -13.23 3.02 -6.17
C GLY A 614 -13.54 3.34 -7.61
N LEU A 615 -14.50 4.23 -7.81
CA LEU A 615 -14.97 4.62 -9.14
C LEU A 615 -13.89 5.40 -9.90
N HIS A 616 -13.66 5.05 -11.15
CA HIS A 616 -12.80 5.82 -12.05
C HIS A 616 -13.41 7.21 -12.34
N TYR A 617 -12.61 8.27 -12.53
CA TYR A 617 -13.12 9.63 -12.62
C TYR A 617 -13.99 9.91 -13.86
N THR A 618 -13.68 9.33 -14.98
CA THR A 618 -14.36 9.60 -16.27
C THR A 618 -15.14 8.39 -16.78
N GLU A 619 -14.77 7.19 -16.41
CA GLU A 619 -15.40 5.94 -16.83
C GLU A 619 -16.31 5.40 -15.72
N ASN A 620 -17.29 4.57 -16.09
CA ASN A 620 -18.15 3.88 -15.13
C ASN A 620 -17.54 2.50 -14.78
N THR A 621 -16.26 2.50 -14.41
CA THR A 621 -15.48 1.33 -13.99
C THR A 621 -15.02 1.48 -12.55
N ILE A 622 -14.77 0.37 -11.89
CA ILE A 622 -14.25 0.31 -10.52
C ILE A 622 -12.82 -0.22 -10.59
N GLU A 623 -11.87 0.57 -10.11
CA GLU A 623 -10.44 0.29 -10.18
C GLU A 623 -9.73 0.69 -8.88
N ASN A 624 -8.53 0.17 -8.65
CA ASN A 624 -7.62 0.68 -7.61
C ASN A 624 -6.52 1.56 -8.25
N GLY A 625 -5.68 2.13 -7.41
CA GLY A 625 -4.53 2.92 -7.83
C GLY A 625 -4.85 4.36 -8.21
N ILE A 626 -3.77 5.14 -8.35
CA ILE A 626 -3.86 6.56 -8.70
C ILE A 626 -4.37 6.76 -10.15
N LYS A 627 -4.22 5.76 -11.02
CA LYS A 627 -4.64 5.82 -12.44
C LYS A 627 -6.15 6.01 -12.59
N ARG A 628 -6.97 5.49 -11.65
CA ARG A 628 -8.42 5.75 -11.63
C ARG A 628 -8.76 7.24 -11.48
N LEU A 629 -7.83 8.02 -10.95
CA LEU A 629 -7.89 9.47 -10.84
C LEU A 629 -7.34 10.12 -12.11
N SER A 630 -7.86 9.75 -13.27
CA SER A 630 -7.36 10.01 -14.63
C SER A 630 -7.14 11.50 -14.98
N ILE A 631 -7.69 12.42 -14.19
CA ILE A 631 -7.51 13.88 -14.33
C ILE A 631 -6.12 14.32 -13.84
N ILE A 632 -5.51 13.55 -12.92
CA ILE A 632 -4.19 13.85 -12.36
C ILE A 632 -3.13 13.45 -13.39
N LYS A 633 -2.57 14.43 -14.07
CA LYS A 633 -1.54 14.23 -15.10
C LYS A 633 -0.38 15.21 -14.91
N THR A 634 0.82 14.74 -15.13
CA THR A 634 2.03 15.58 -15.20
C THR A 634 2.00 16.49 -16.44
N PRO A 635 2.73 17.60 -16.48
CA PRO A 635 3.57 18.15 -15.42
C PRO A 635 2.75 18.87 -14.32
N PHE A 636 3.26 18.85 -13.09
CA PHE A 636 2.62 19.52 -11.94
C PHE A 636 3.02 20.99 -11.84
N ASN A 637 2.82 21.75 -12.91
CA ASN A 637 2.98 23.20 -12.90
C ASN A 637 1.71 23.89 -12.38
N LYS A 638 1.82 25.19 -12.02
CA LYS A 638 0.74 25.96 -11.40
C LYS A 638 -0.55 25.93 -12.24
N THR A 639 -0.45 26.15 -13.54
CA THR A 639 -1.62 26.17 -14.44
C THR A 639 -2.36 24.83 -14.48
N ASN A 640 -1.61 23.72 -14.53
CA ASN A 640 -2.20 22.38 -14.56
C ASN A 640 -2.81 22.03 -13.19
N ILE A 641 -2.14 22.38 -12.09
CA ILE A 641 -2.66 22.17 -10.73
C ILE A 641 -3.95 22.95 -10.51
N ASP A 642 -4.00 24.21 -10.89
CA ASP A 642 -5.22 25.03 -10.81
C ASP A 642 -6.37 24.45 -11.66
N ARG A 643 -6.04 23.84 -12.81
CA ARG A 643 -7.01 23.12 -13.64
C ARG A 643 -7.52 21.86 -12.94
N ILE A 644 -6.61 21.04 -12.39
CA ILE A 644 -6.95 19.81 -11.69
C ILE A 644 -7.85 20.13 -10.48
N ASN A 645 -7.44 21.06 -9.63
CA ASN A 645 -8.21 21.45 -8.44
C ASN A 645 -9.63 21.94 -8.80
N ARG A 646 -9.75 22.80 -9.84
CA ARG A 646 -11.07 23.25 -10.32
C ARG A 646 -11.94 22.12 -10.82
N GLN A 647 -11.36 21.12 -11.52
CA GLN A 647 -12.10 19.94 -11.96
C GLN A 647 -12.55 19.07 -10.78
N MET A 648 -11.68 18.88 -9.77
CA MET A 648 -12.03 18.14 -8.56
C MET A 648 -13.19 18.78 -7.81
N LEU A 649 -13.15 20.10 -7.59
CA LEU A 649 -14.26 20.84 -6.98
C LEU A 649 -15.54 20.72 -7.80
N LYS A 650 -15.47 20.89 -9.12
CA LYS A 650 -16.65 20.74 -9.98
C LYS A 650 -17.28 19.35 -9.88
N MET A 651 -16.47 18.30 -9.86
CA MET A 651 -16.95 16.93 -9.78
C MET A 651 -17.54 16.62 -8.41
N SER A 652 -16.94 17.08 -7.33
CA SER A 652 -17.42 16.85 -5.96
C SER A 652 -18.81 17.46 -5.71
N GLY A 653 -19.17 18.54 -6.42
CA GLY A 653 -20.49 19.14 -6.37
C GLY A 653 -21.59 18.34 -7.09
N GLN A 654 -21.21 17.36 -7.92
CA GLN A 654 -22.14 16.56 -8.74
C GLN A 654 -22.54 15.24 -8.06
N ARG A 655 -23.10 15.32 -6.85
CA ARG A 655 -23.41 14.15 -6.01
C ARG A 655 -24.42 13.19 -6.64
N ASP A 656 -25.46 13.68 -7.32
CA ASP A 656 -26.45 12.86 -8.04
C ASP A 656 -25.82 12.10 -9.21
N THR A 657 -24.85 12.71 -9.89
CA THR A 657 -24.10 12.06 -10.94
C THR A 657 -23.21 10.95 -10.38
N LEU A 658 -22.59 11.16 -9.22
CA LEU A 658 -21.79 10.18 -8.53
C LEU A 658 -22.58 8.91 -8.22
N LYS A 659 -23.80 9.06 -7.69
CA LYS A 659 -24.67 7.92 -7.41
C LYS A 659 -25.00 7.14 -8.68
N LYS A 660 -25.47 7.84 -9.74
CA LYS A 660 -25.78 7.20 -11.03
C LYS A 660 -24.59 6.45 -11.65
N ARG A 661 -23.39 6.98 -11.48
CA ARG A 661 -22.17 6.33 -11.96
C ARG A 661 -21.86 5.08 -11.17
N TRP A 662 -22.04 5.10 -9.84
CA TRP A 662 -21.92 3.89 -9.02
C TRP A 662 -22.97 2.85 -9.42
N ASP A 663 -24.25 3.25 -9.58
CA ASP A 663 -25.34 2.35 -10.00
C ASP A 663 -25.05 1.72 -11.37
N SER A 664 -24.52 2.51 -12.31
CA SER A 664 -24.10 2.01 -13.62
C SER A 664 -22.93 1.03 -13.54
N ALA A 665 -21.92 1.35 -12.72
CA ALA A 665 -20.77 0.47 -12.53
C ALA A 665 -21.17 -0.85 -11.83
N LEU A 666 -22.10 -0.78 -10.87
CA LEU A 666 -22.58 -1.93 -10.11
C LEU A 666 -23.60 -2.77 -10.86
N ALA A 667 -24.40 -2.19 -11.77
CA ALA A 667 -25.34 -2.94 -12.62
C ALA A 667 -24.64 -3.94 -13.56
N ILE A 668 -23.40 -3.64 -13.89
CA ILE A 668 -22.52 -4.53 -14.64
C ILE A 668 -21.86 -5.57 -13.70
N TYR A 669 -21.82 -5.34 -12.41
CA TYR A 669 -21.11 -6.14 -11.39
C TYR A 669 -21.59 -7.60 -11.29
N ASP A 670 -22.84 -7.91 -11.55
CA ASP A 670 -23.38 -9.29 -11.59
C ASP A 670 -22.83 -10.14 -12.73
N LYS A 671 -22.21 -9.49 -13.71
CA LYS A 671 -21.57 -10.11 -14.88
C LYS A 671 -20.06 -9.86 -14.90
N MET A 672 -19.52 -9.30 -13.83
CA MET A 672 -18.13 -8.86 -13.77
C MET A 672 -17.28 -9.80 -12.94
N ASP A 673 -16.07 -9.95 -13.41
CA ASP A 673 -14.98 -10.62 -12.73
C ASP A 673 -14.01 -9.56 -12.17
N ILE A 674 -13.69 -9.62 -10.90
CA ILE A 674 -12.60 -8.81 -10.33
C ILE A 674 -11.30 -9.47 -10.78
N VAL A 675 -10.50 -8.77 -11.55
CA VAL A 675 -9.25 -9.28 -12.06
C VAL A 675 -8.09 -8.47 -11.53
N ASP A 676 -6.99 -9.14 -11.26
CA ASP A 676 -5.71 -8.51 -10.94
C ASP A 676 -4.94 -8.34 -12.25
N GLU A 677 -4.96 -7.14 -12.81
CA GLU A 677 -4.23 -6.80 -14.03
C GLU A 677 -2.77 -6.53 -13.74
N THR A 678 -1.89 -7.08 -14.57
CA THR A 678 -0.46 -6.76 -14.56
C THR A 678 -0.09 -6.10 -15.88
N GLU A 679 0.43 -4.88 -15.82
CA GLU A 679 0.92 -4.14 -16.99
C GLU A 679 2.38 -4.51 -17.30
N VAL A 680 2.65 -4.91 -18.53
CA VAL A 680 3.98 -5.33 -19.00
C VAL A 680 4.32 -4.61 -20.29
N LYS A 681 5.50 -3.99 -20.40
CA LYS A 681 5.96 -3.30 -21.61
C LYS A 681 6.52 -4.28 -22.65
N ASP A 682 6.33 -3.97 -23.93
CA ASP A 682 6.78 -4.75 -25.10
C ASP A 682 8.22 -5.27 -24.98
N LYS A 683 9.15 -4.43 -24.52
CA LYS A 683 10.57 -4.74 -24.45
C LYS A 683 10.92 -5.90 -23.53
N PHE A 684 10.04 -6.23 -22.55
CA PHE A 684 10.21 -7.36 -21.65
C PHE A 684 9.65 -8.67 -22.20
N VAL A 685 8.84 -8.61 -23.26
CA VAL A 685 8.12 -9.76 -23.81
C VAL A 685 8.85 -10.29 -25.06
N THR A 686 10.04 -10.87 -24.87
CA THR A 686 10.80 -11.49 -25.96
C THR A 686 10.89 -13.00 -25.79
N SER A 687 10.84 -13.73 -26.90
CA SER A 687 10.94 -15.19 -26.91
C SER A 687 12.06 -15.67 -27.83
N VAL A 688 12.96 -16.47 -27.26
CA VAL A 688 14.02 -17.13 -28.04
C VAL A 688 13.41 -18.13 -29.02
N VAL A 689 12.36 -18.83 -28.61
CA VAL A 689 11.63 -19.81 -29.45
C VAL A 689 11.10 -19.17 -30.70
N PHE A 690 10.63 -17.94 -30.64
CA PHE A 690 10.14 -17.21 -31.80
C PHE A 690 11.22 -16.97 -32.85
N TRP A 691 12.37 -16.48 -32.42
CA TRP A 691 13.50 -16.20 -33.34
C TRP A 691 14.12 -17.49 -33.89
N ASP A 692 14.24 -18.53 -33.06
CA ASP A 692 14.73 -19.84 -33.51
C ASP A 692 13.75 -20.49 -34.51
N ALA A 693 12.45 -20.32 -34.28
CA ALA A 693 11.43 -20.82 -35.21
C ALA A 693 11.47 -20.09 -36.56
N ILE A 694 11.67 -18.75 -36.55
CA ILE A 694 11.83 -17.98 -37.78
C ILE A 694 13.09 -18.43 -38.54
N LEU A 695 14.24 -18.51 -37.85
CA LEU A 695 15.50 -18.89 -38.48
C LEU A 695 15.41 -20.29 -39.08
N THR A 696 14.88 -21.25 -38.33
CA THR A 696 14.70 -22.63 -38.85
C THR A 696 13.67 -22.73 -39.92
N MET A 697 12.63 -21.90 -39.93
CA MET A 697 11.64 -21.82 -41.04
C MET A 697 12.30 -21.26 -42.31
N ILE A 698 13.12 -20.21 -42.18
CA ILE A 698 13.87 -19.67 -43.32
C ILE A 698 14.81 -20.72 -43.90
N LEU A 699 15.57 -21.45 -43.08
CA LEU A 699 16.43 -22.54 -43.49
C LEU A 699 15.62 -23.66 -44.21
N SER A 700 14.46 -24.01 -43.66
CA SER A 700 13.54 -25.01 -44.26
C SER A 700 12.99 -24.55 -45.61
N ALA A 701 12.68 -23.24 -45.75
CA ALA A 701 12.23 -22.66 -47.00
C ALA A 701 13.31 -22.65 -48.06
N ILE A 702 14.56 -22.34 -47.66
CA ILE A 702 15.72 -22.41 -48.53
C ILE A 702 15.94 -23.86 -49.03
N LEU A 703 15.86 -24.83 -48.11
CA LEU A 703 16.02 -26.25 -48.44
C LEU A 703 14.91 -26.72 -49.40
N PHE A 704 13.67 -26.29 -49.17
CA PHE A 704 12.55 -26.54 -50.10
C PHE A 704 12.79 -25.95 -51.49
N LEU A 705 13.25 -24.69 -51.56
CA LEU A 705 13.55 -24.02 -52.82
C LEU A 705 14.70 -24.71 -53.60
N ILE A 706 15.77 -25.10 -52.89
CA ILE A 706 16.87 -25.87 -53.52
C ILE A 706 16.36 -27.18 -54.09
N GLY A 707 15.50 -27.91 -53.35
CA GLY A 707 14.89 -29.13 -53.78
C GLY A 707 13.96 -28.92 -54.98
N ALA A 708 13.13 -27.86 -54.97
CA ALA A 708 12.18 -27.55 -56.07
C ALA A 708 12.90 -27.13 -57.34
N ILE A 709 13.90 -26.24 -57.25
CA ILE A 709 14.72 -25.82 -58.39
C ILE A 709 15.53 -27.00 -58.93
N GLY A 710 16.17 -27.80 -58.04
CA GLY A 710 16.90 -28.98 -58.41
C GLY A 710 16.04 -30.02 -59.11
N ALA A 711 14.80 -30.26 -58.63
CA ALA A 711 13.86 -31.16 -59.30
C ALA A 711 13.48 -30.68 -60.74
N GLY A 712 13.30 -29.34 -60.91
CA GLY A 712 13.03 -28.73 -62.21
C GLY A 712 14.16 -28.90 -63.19
N VAL A 713 15.42 -28.69 -62.73
CA VAL A 713 16.63 -28.85 -63.54
C VAL A 713 16.83 -30.34 -63.91
N VAL A 714 16.66 -31.25 -62.97
CA VAL A 714 16.84 -32.70 -63.24
C VAL A 714 15.77 -33.23 -64.20
N ALA A 715 14.55 -32.75 -64.08
CA ALA A 715 13.48 -33.11 -64.99
C ALA A 715 13.74 -32.65 -66.47
N GLY A 716 14.37 -31.45 -66.60
CA GLY A 716 14.65 -30.85 -67.91
C GLY A 716 15.99 -31.30 -68.54
N ALA A 717 17.02 -31.69 -67.78
CA ALA A 717 18.36 -31.87 -68.25
C ALA A 717 18.93 -33.34 -68.20
N THR A 718 18.54 -34.13 -67.19
CA THR A 718 19.25 -35.40 -66.93
C THR A 718 18.32 -36.53 -66.47
N ARG A 719 17.53 -37.14 -66.91
CA ARG A 719 16.70 -38.29 -66.46
C ARG A 719 17.32 -39.20 -65.35
N ASN A 720 18.12 -38.67 -64.47
CA ASN A 720 18.80 -39.43 -63.43
C ASN A 720 17.95 -39.58 -62.16
N GLY A 721 17.40 -40.78 -61.93
CA GLY A 721 16.47 -41.07 -60.87
C GLY A 721 17.02 -40.86 -59.42
N HIS A 722 18.33 -41.04 -59.21
CA HIS A 722 18.96 -40.82 -57.90
C HIS A 722 19.01 -39.33 -57.52
N LEU A 723 19.34 -38.46 -58.45
CA LEU A 723 19.33 -37.01 -58.26
C LEU A 723 17.92 -36.47 -58.04
N ALA A 724 16.90 -36.98 -58.73
CA ALA A 724 15.53 -36.65 -58.51
C ALA A 724 15.09 -37.06 -57.09
N GLY A 725 15.49 -38.24 -56.56
CA GLY A 725 15.19 -38.68 -55.21
C GLY A 725 15.76 -37.76 -54.13
N ILE A 726 16.98 -37.23 -54.32
CA ILE A 726 17.62 -36.25 -53.42
C ILE A 726 16.85 -34.92 -53.42
N CYS A 727 16.42 -34.47 -54.58
CA CYS A 727 15.62 -33.24 -54.69
C CYS A 727 14.26 -33.36 -54.00
N TYR A 728 13.56 -34.48 -54.20
CA TYR A 728 12.29 -34.76 -53.48
C TYR A 728 12.51 -34.86 -51.97
N PHE A 729 13.61 -35.48 -51.51
CA PHE A 729 13.95 -35.51 -50.09
C PHE A 729 14.07 -34.11 -49.49
N PHE A 730 14.74 -33.19 -50.15
CA PHE A 730 14.85 -31.80 -49.72
C PHE A 730 13.52 -31.08 -49.72
N ILE A 731 12.65 -31.31 -50.70
CA ILE A 731 11.30 -30.78 -50.75
C ILE A 731 10.50 -31.24 -49.51
N VAL A 732 10.50 -32.54 -49.22
CA VAL A 732 9.73 -33.13 -48.12
C VAL A 732 10.28 -32.61 -46.76
N VAL A 733 11.60 -32.60 -46.57
CA VAL A 733 12.22 -32.11 -45.31
C VAL A 733 11.94 -30.62 -45.12
N GLY A 734 12.07 -29.82 -46.20
CA GLY A 734 11.77 -28.40 -46.18
C GLY A 734 10.31 -28.11 -45.85
N LEU A 735 9.39 -28.78 -46.50
CA LEU A 735 7.94 -28.63 -46.29
C LEU A 735 7.55 -29.05 -44.85
N THR A 736 8.05 -30.20 -44.38
CA THR A 736 7.81 -30.69 -43.04
C THR A 736 8.35 -29.72 -42.00
N GLY A 737 9.57 -29.14 -42.22
CA GLY A 737 10.15 -28.13 -41.34
C GLY A 737 9.28 -26.86 -41.24
N ILE A 738 8.77 -26.38 -42.38
CA ILE A 738 7.83 -25.23 -42.40
C ILE A 738 6.55 -25.56 -41.63
N MET A 739 5.92 -26.69 -41.90
CA MET A 739 4.66 -27.11 -41.26
C MET A 739 4.78 -27.23 -39.75
N ILE A 740 5.90 -27.74 -39.20
CA ILE A 740 6.14 -27.88 -37.78
C ILE A 740 6.39 -26.50 -37.10
N ARG A 741 7.02 -25.56 -37.81
CA ARG A 741 7.40 -24.26 -37.24
C ARG A 741 6.34 -23.17 -37.38
N PHE A 742 5.52 -23.22 -38.39
CA PHE A 742 4.48 -22.23 -38.68
C PHE A 742 3.53 -21.99 -37.49
N PRO A 743 2.98 -23.01 -36.80
CA PRO A 743 2.11 -22.81 -35.66
C PRO A 743 2.81 -22.08 -34.49
N LYS A 744 4.10 -22.39 -34.26
CA LYS A 744 4.90 -21.71 -33.21
C LYS A 744 5.12 -20.24 -33.51
N ILE A 745 5.43 -19.91 -34.77
CA ILE A 745 5.58 -18.52 -35.18
C ILE A 745 4.25 -17.78 -35.04
N PHE A 746 3.15 -18.38 -35.48
CA PHE A 746 1.82 -17.78 -35.38
C PHE A 746 1.40 -17.52 -33.90
N MET A 747 1.70 -18.46 -33.00
CA MET A 747 1.42 -18.34 -31.56
C MET A 747 2.24 -17.22 -30.90
N LEU A 748 3.46 -16.94 -31.37
CA LEU A 748 4.39 -15.99 -30.75
C LEU A 748 4.63 -14.73 -31.62
N TRP A 749 3.81 -14.49 -32.65
CA TRP A 749 4.04 -13.42 -33.63
C TRP A 749 4.07 -12.01 -33.05
N SER A 750 3.12 -11.68 -32.18
CA SER A 750 3.04 -10.35 -31.56
C SER A 750 3.47 -10.37 -30.09
N PRO A 751 3.91 -9.24 -29.52
CA PRO A 751 4.18 -9.11 -28.08
C PRO A 751 3.00 -9.57 -27.24
N LEU A 752 1.79 -9.15 -27.59
CA LEU A 752 0.55 -9.56 -26.91
C LEU A 752 0.36 -11.08 -26.88
N LYS A 753 0.57 -11.75 -28.02
CA LYS A 753 0.47 -13.22 -28.10
C LYS A 753 1.58 -13.90 -27.29
N ARG A 754 2.79 -13.33 -27.28
CA ARG A 754 3.90 -13.83 -26.43
C ARG A 754 3.56 -13.68 -24.96
N LEU A 755 3.05 -12.52 -24.54
CA LEU A 755 2.64 -12.29 -23.15
C LEU A 755 1.57 -13.29 -22.72
N LYS A 756 0.53 -13.50 -23.52
CA LYS A 756 -0.50 -14.51 -23.28
C LYS A 756 0.09 -15.93 -23.18
N ALA A 757 1.07 -16.25 -24.01
CA ALA A 757 1.76 -17.55 -23.98
C ALA A 757 2.59 -17.72 -22.68
N PHE A 758 3.26 -16.67 -22.21
CA PHE A 758 3.99 -16.69 -20.96
C PHE A 758 3.04 -16.87 -19.76
N GLY A 759 1.93 -16.14 -19.75
CA GLY A 759 0.88 -16.32 -18.73
C GLY A 759 0.32 -17.74 -18.70
N ASN A 760 0.10 -18.36 -19.87
CA ASN A 760 -0.31 -19.76 -19.93
C ASN A 760 0.74 -20.71 -19.37
N GLY A 761 2.03 -20.41 -19.53
CA GLY A 761 3.12 -21.16 -18.91
C GLY A 761 3.10 -21.06 -17.39
N ILE A 762 2.90 -19.84 -16.85
CA ILE A 762 2.77 -19.58 -15.41
C ILE A 762 1.54 -20.30 -14.86
N ARG A 763 0.36 -20.14 -15.48
CA ARG A 763 -0.89 -20.83 -15.10
C ARG A 763 -0.69 -22.33 -15.04
N LYS A 764 -0.06 -22.92 -16.06
CA LYS A 764 0.22 -24.36 -16.10
C LYS A 764 1.14 -24.80 -14.97
N ALA A 765 2.14 -24.02 -14.62
CA ALA A 765 3.03 -24.30 -13.49
C ALA A 765 2.28 -24.28 -12.16
N LEU A 766 1.36 -23.31 -11.99
CA LEU A 766 0.49 -23.22 -10.82
C LEU A 766 -0.46 -24.44 -10.71
N GLU A 767 -1.03 -24.88 -11.83
CA GLU A 767 -1.87 -26.08 -11.89
C GLU A 767 -1.09 -27.38 -11.56
N GLU A 768 0.11 -27.55 -12.15
CA GLU A 768 0.94 -28.75 -11.89
C GLU A 768 1.37 -28.85 -10.42
N GLN A 769 1.50 -27.73 -9.72
CA GLN A 769 1.82 -27.66 -8.29
C GLN A 769 0.58 -27.62 -7.38
N GLN A 770 -0.61 -27.72 -7.97
CA GLN A 770 -1.90 -27.67 -7.24
C GLN A 770 -2.05 -26.40 -6.38
N LEU A 771 -1.51 -25.28 -6.85
CA LEU A 771 -1.58 -24.00 -6.17
C LEU A 771 -2.84 -23.19 -6.56
N LEU A 772 -3.52 -23.55 -7.65
CA LEU A 772 -4.80 -22.98 -8.05
C LEU A 772 -5.94 -23.79 -7.44
N GLU A 773 -6.93 -23.09 -6.95
CA GLU A 773 -8.15 -23.67 -6.37
C GLU A 773 -9.11 -24.14 -7.46
N GLU A 774 -9.20 -23.38 -8.57
CA GLU A 774 -10.07 -23.69 -9.71
C GLU A 774 -9.25 -24.01 -10.96
N THR A 775 -9.65 -25.06 -11.68
CA THR A 775 -8.95 -25.54 -12.89
C THR A 775 -9.43 -24.89 -14.18
N HIS A 776 -10.55 -24.15 -14.16
CA HIS A 776 -11.16 -23.55 -15.37
C HIS A 776 -10.75 -22.09 -15.64
N CYS A 777 -9.62 -21.65 -15.13
CA CYS A 777 -9.10 -20.31 -15.32
C CYS A 777 -8.54 -20.08 -16.73
N LYS A 778 -8.77 -18.90 -17.31
CA LYS A 778 -8.27 -18.49 -18.63
C LYS A 778 -7.33 -17.29 -18.51
N VAL A 779 -6.19 -17.36 -19.17
CA VAL A 779 -5.29 -16.22 -19.29
C VAL A 779 -5.77 -15.31 -20.42
N VAL A 780 -6.00 -14.05 -20.08
CA VAL A 780 -6.36 -13.00 -21.01
C VAL A 780 -5.21 -11.98 -21.10
N ALA A 781 -4.92 -11.52 -22.31
CA ALA A 781 -3.94 -10.46 -22.54
C ALA A 781 -4.53 -9.45 -23.52
N GLU A 782 -4.39 -8.15 -23.21
CA GLU A 782 -4.94 -7.02 -23.94
C GLU A 782 -3.88 -5.95 -24.15
N SER A 783 -4.07 -5.08 -25.14
CA SER A 783 -3.16 -3.99 -25.46
C SER A 783 -3.89 -2.65 -25.38
N PRO A 784 -3.85 -1.95 -24.24
CA PRO A 784 -4.48 -0.64 -24.08
C PRO A 784 -3.73 0.48 -24.81
N GLY A 785 -2.50 0.22 -25.26
CA GLY A 785 -1.66 1.18 -25.98
C GLY A 785 -0.61 0.49 -26.85
N PRO A 786 0.15 1.25 -27.65
CA PRO A 786 1.09 0.67 -28.62
C PRO A 786 2.25 -0.10 -27.97
N ASP A 787 2.73 0.32 -26.79
CA ASP A 787 3.91 -0.23 -26.12
C ASP A 787 3.61 -0.94 -24.79
N ASN A 788 2.33 -0.92 -24.34
CA ASN A 788 1.90 -1.48 -23.05
C ASN A 788 0.89 -2.59 -23.27
N HIS A 789 1.08 -3.69 -22.57
CA HIS A 789 0.18 -4.83 -22.55
C HIS A 789 -0.28 -5.13 -21.13
N ILE A 790 -1.51 -5.58 -21.01
CA ILE A 790 -2.11 -6.01 -19.74
C ILE A 790 -2.34 -7.52 -19.83
N ILE A 791 -2.05 -8.21 -18.74
CA ILE A 791 -2.33 -9.64 -18.57
C ILE A 791 -3.04 -9.90 -17.25
N TYR A 792 -4.02 -10.79 -17.26
CA TYR A 792 -4.77 -11.19 -16.06
C TYR A 792 -5.35 -12.60 -16.21
N LEU A 793 -5.78 -13.17 -15.08
CA LEU A 793 -6.51 -14.43 -15.02
C LEU A 793 -8.02 -14.14 -14.94
N SER A 794 -8.79 -14.68 -15.87
CA SER A 794 -10.26 -14.62 -15.89
C SER A 794 -10.82 -15.95 -15.39
N GLY A 795 -11.80 -15.90 -14.49
CA GLY A 795 -12.28 -17.06 -13.74
C GLY A 795 -11.34 -17.43 -12.59
N GLY A 796 -11.78 -18.31 -11.71
CA GLY A 796 -11.06 -18.68 -10.49
C GLY A 796 -11.39 -17.82 -9.28
N SER A 797 -10.90 -18.24 -8.12
CA SER A 797 -11.08 -17.50 -6.88
C SER A 797 -10.28 -16.20 -6.86
N GLY A 798 -10.60 -15.30 -5.95
CA GLY A 798 -9.79 -14.08 -5.73
C GLY A 798 -8.33 -14.39 -5.42
N ARG A 799 -8.09 -15.49 -4.69
CA ARG A 799 -6.75 -16.01 -4.40
C ARG A 799 -5.99 -16.45 -5.64
N ASP A 800 -6.66 -17.18 -6.55
CA ASP A 800 -6.06 -17.64 -7.80
C ASP A 800 -5.58 -16.47 -8.66
N LYS A 801 -6.39 -15.42 -8.77
CA LYS A 801 -6.10 -14.20 -9.54
C LYS A 801 -4.95 -13.41 -8.93
N ALA A 802 -4.96 -13.21 -7.62
CA ALA A 802 -3.90 -12.54 -6.88
C ALA A 802 -2.57 -13.29 -7.00
N LEU A 803 -2.59 -14.63 -6.82
CA LEU A 803 -1.40 -15.47 -6.95
C LEU A 803 -0.84 -15.44 -8.38
N PHE A 804 -1.71 -15.51 -9.40
CA PHE A 804 -1.29 -15.40 -10.79
C PHE A 804 -0.64 -14.04 -11.09
N ALA A 805 -1.28 -12.95 -10.69
CA ALA A 805 -0.75 -11.59 -10.87
C ALA A 805 0.59 -11.41 -10.14
N GLN A 806 0.72 -11.93 -8.92
CA GLN A 806 1.98 -11.94 -8.18
C GLN A 806 3.06 -12.71 -8.95
N CYS A 807 2.77 -13.90 -9.46
CA CYS A 807 3.72 -14.69 -10.23
C CYS A 807 4.16 -13.98 -11.52
N VAL A 808 3.24 -13.29 -12.22
CA VAL A 808 3.56 -12.49 -13.40
C VAL A 808 4.48 -11.32 -13.03
N ASN A 809 4.15 -10.60 -11.98
CA ASN A 809 4.98 -9.50 -11.48
C ASN A 809 6.38 -9.97 -11.13
N GLU A 810 6.49 -10.99 -10.29
CA GLU A 810 7.79 -11.53 -9.87
C GLU A 810 8.60 -12.08 -11.05
N PHE A 811 7.96 -12.66 -12.07
CA PHE A 811 8.63 -13.18 -13.26
C PHE A 811 9.27 -12.07 -14.11
N PHE A 812 8.59 -10.92 -14.23
CA PHE A 812 9.08 -9.76 -14.99
C PHE A 812 9.81 -8.74 -14.13
N ASP A 813 9.85 -8.92 -12.80
CA ASP A 813 10.49 -8.00 -11.87
C ASP A 813 12.03 -8.01 -12.01
N VAL A 814 12.62 -7.03 -11.37
CA VAL A 814 14.07 -6.86 -11.29
C VAL A 814 14.71 -8.04 -10.56
N ILE A 815 15.74 -8.64 -11.17
CA ILE A 815 16.57 -9.63 -10.50
C ILE A 815 17.32 -8.94 -9.35
N ASP A 816 17.00 -9.31 -8.10
CA ASP A 816 17.64 -8.76 -6.90
C ASP A 816 18.31 -9.84 -6.05
N ASN A 817 17.53 -10.69 -5.37
CA ASN A 817 18.05 -11.71 -4.46
C ASN A 817 17.28 -13.04 -4.56
N GLN A 818 16.76 -13.36 -5.73
CA GLN A 818 16.00 -14.59 -5.95
C GLN A 818 16.86 -15.83 -5.73
N ARG A 819 16.25 -16.87 -5.12
CA ARG A 819 16.91 -18.14 -4.84
C ARG A 819 17.16 -18.95 -6.11
N TYR A 820 16.31 -18.85 -7.11
CA TYR A 820 16.44 -19.45 -8.43
C TYR A 820 16.13 -18.42 -9.50
N ILE A 821 16.85 -18.48 -10.61
CA ILE A 821 16.66 -17.63 -11.79
C ILE A 821 16.72 -18.46 -13.07
N LEU A 822 16.04 -17.99 -14.11
CA LEU A 822 16.16 -18.52 -15.46
C LEU A 822 17.23 -17.74 -16.23
N VAL A 823 18.23 -18.41 -16.73
CA VAL A 823 19.37 -17.81 -17.44
C VAL A 823 19.42 -18.31 -18.86
N LYS A 824 19.53 -17.44 -19.85
CA LYS A 824 19.60 -17.77 -21.29
C LYS A 824 20.85 -18.58 -21.62
N LYS A 825 20.68 -19.76 -22.27
CA LYS A 825 21.76 -20.72 -22.57
C LYS A 825 22.78 -20.21 -23.59
N LYS A 826 22.38 -19.55 -24.68
CA LYS A 826 23.21 -19.14 -25.81
C LYS A 826 22.91 -17.72 -26.26
N GLY A 827 23.94 -17.01 -26.76
CA GLY A 827 23.80 -15.67 -27.30
C GLY A 827 24.05 -14.53 -26.31
N ARG A 828 23.97 -13.26 -26.77
CA ARG A 828 24.13 -12.10 -25.91
C ARG A 828 23.02 -12.07 -24.89
N LYS A 829 23.37 -12.09 -23.59
CA LYS A 829 22.47 -11.89 -22.49
C LYS A 829 22.12 -10.39 -22.41
N GLY A 830 21.12 -9.96 -23.21
CA GLY A 830 20.56 -8.61 -23.14
C GLY A 830 19.60 -8.45 -21.95
N LEU A 831 18.68 -7.48 -22.01
CA LEU A 831 17.62 -7.23 -21.01
C LEU A 831 16.85 -8.49 -20.62
N ASN A 832 16.55 -9.34 -21.58
CA ASN A 832 15.79 -10.58 -21.42
C ASN A 832 16.71 -11.81 -21.34
N GLY A 833 17.93 -11.64 -20.86
CA GLY A 833 18.86 -12.74 -20.59
C GLY A 833 18.54 -13.48 -19.31
N PHE A 834 17.71 -12.89 -18.45
CA PHE A 834 17.38 -13.38 -17.11
C PHE A 834 15.91 -13.15 -16.82
N TYR A 835 15.27 -14.12 -16.19
CA TYR A 835 13.94 -14.01 -15.59
C TYR A 835 13.96 -14.53 -14.16
N ALA A 836 13.22 -13.93 -13.27
CA ALA A 836 13.04 -14.43 -11.93
C ALA A 836 12.13 -15.66 -11.92
N ILE A 837 12.39 -16.61 -11.02
CA ILE A 837 11.42 -17.66 -10.71
C ILE A 837 10.59 -17.15 -9.54
N PRO A 838 9.25 -17.14 -9.65
CA PRO A 838 8.37 -16.64 -8.60
C PRO A 838 8.59 -17.36 -7.26
N ASN A 839 8.40 -16.63 -6.17
CA ASN A 839 8.73 -17.10 -4.81
C ASN A 839 7.99 -18.37 -4.43
N CYS A 840 6.74 -18.55 -4.87
CA CYS A 840 5.96 -19.76 -4.63
C CYS A 840 6.64 -21.03 -5.20
N PHE A 841 7.41 -20.90 -6.29
CA PHE A 841 8.19 -22.00 -6.91
C PHE A 841 9.66 -22.04 -6.45
N SER A 842 10.11 -21.08 -5.63
CA SER A 842 11.54 -20.97 -5.24
C SER A 842 11.88 -21.69 -3.93
N LYS A 843 10.92 -22.33 -3.27
CA LYS A 843 11.11 -22.99 -1.98
C LYS A 843 11.94 -24.28 -2.12
N LYS A 844 11.66 -25.09 -3.13
CA LYS A 844 12.35 -26.35 -3.44
C LYS A 844 12.93 -26.34 -4.86
N LYS A 845 13.96 -27.15 -5.09
CA LYS A 845 14.59 -27.29 -6.40
C LYS A 845 13.63 -27.87 -7.44
N GLU A 846 12.86 -28.85 -7.04
CA GLU A 846 11.90 -29.56 -7.88
C GLU A 846 10.81 -28.62 -8.39
N ASP A 847 10.31 -27.71 -7.53
CA ASP A 847 9.29 -26.72 -7.90
C ASP A 847 9.85 -25.71 -8.92
N ALA A 848 11.10 -25.24 -8.72
CA ALA A 848 11.78 -24.34 -9.64
C ALA A 848 12.05 -24.99 -11.01
N GLU A 849 12.42 -26.26 -11.03
CA GLU A 849 12.61 -27.04 -12.26
C GLU A 849 11.28 -27.32 -12.98
N CYS A 850 10.20 -27.57 -12.23
CA CYS A 850 8.84 -27.71 -12.77
C CYS A 850 8.41 -26.40 -13.46
N PHE A 851 8.57 -25.25 -12.79
CA PHE A 851 8.29 -23.95 -13.38
C PHE A 851 9.09 -23.72 -14.67
N ALA A 852 10.40 -23.97 -14.65
CA ALA A 852 11.27 -23.85 -15.81
C ALA A 852 10.81 -24.73 -16.99
N LYS A 853 10.36 -25.97 -16.71
CA LYS A 853 9.82 -26.91 -17.69
C LYS A 853 8.50 -26.39 -18.31
N CYS A 854 7.60 -25.86 -17.52
CA CYS A 854 6.35 -25.27 -17.99
C CYS A 854 6.57 -24.02 -18.85
N MET A 855 7.58 -23.21 -18.53
CA MET A 855 7.94 -22.01 -19.29
C MET A 855 8.74 -22.31 -20.56
N HIS A 856 9.49 -23.41 -20.62
CA HIS A 856 10.37 -23.74 -21.73
C HIS A 856 9.73 -23.71 -23.15
N PRO A 857 8.47 -24.16 -23.37
CA PRO A 857 7.82 -24.10 -24.68
C PRO A 857 7.66 -22.66 -25.23
N TYR A 858 7.62 -21.68 -24.35
CA TYR A 858 7.29 -20.29 -24.66
C TYR A 858 8.51 -19.37 -24.68
N ILE A 859 9.38 -19.47 -23.68
CA ILE A 859 10.60 -18.64 -23.61
C ILE A 859 11.80 -19.31 -24.30
N GLY A 860 11.87 -20.66 -24.32
CA GLY A 860 12.96 -21.46 -24.91
C GLY A 860 14.23 -21.46 -24.07
N GLY A 861 15.31 -21.94 -24.60
CA GLY A 861 16.71 -22.01 -24.19
C GLY A 861 17.17 -21.29 -22.89
N TYR A 862 16.49 -21.45 -21.76
CA TYR A 862 16.87 -20.96 -20.43
C TYR A 862 17.18 -22.13 -19.50
N ASP A 863 18.19 -21.98 -18.65
CA ASP A 863 18.50 -22.91 -17.57
C ASP A 863 17.99 -22.39 -16.23
N CYS A 864 17.45 -23.28 -15.40
CA CYS A 864 17.15 -22.98 -14.01
C CYS A 864 18.45 -23.01 -13.20
N VAL A 865 18.83 -21.91 -12.61
CA VAL A 865 20.09 -21.74 -11.88
C VAL A 865 19.82 -21.44 -10.41
N TYR A 866 20.43 -22.21 -9.52
CA TYR A 866 20.44 -21.96 -8.09
C TYR A 866 21.48 -20.87 -7.77
N THR A 867 21.03 -19.77 -7.14
CA THR A 867 21.85 -18.56 -6.98
C THR A 867 22.72 -18.55 -5.72
N ARG A 868 22.62 -19.55 -4.85
CA ARG A 868 23.38 -19.59 -3.59
C ARG A 868 24.72 -20.34 -3.69
N ASN A 869 25.10 -20.82 -4.89
CA ASN A 869 26.43 -21.34 -5.17
C ASN A 869 27.26 -20.29 -5.91
N GLU A 870 28.58 -20.47 -6.03
CA GLU A 870 29.51 -19.52 -6.60
C GLU A 870 29.15 -19.08 -8.03
N LYS A 871 28.89 -20.02 -8.93
CA LYS A 871 28.45 -19.75 -10.31
C LYS A 871 27.08 -19.08 -10.39
N GLY A 872 26.17 -19.48 -9.51
CA GLY A 872 24.83 -18.91 -9.45
C GLY A 872 24.83 -17.47 -8.94
N ARG A 873 25.71 -17.16 -7.98
CA ARG A 873 25.93 -15.77 -7.51
C ARG A 873 26.44 -14.87 -8.62
N GLU A 874 27.45 -15.33 -9.38
CA GLU A 874 27.97 -14.58 -10.54
C GLU A 874 26.87 -14.25 -11.56
N LEU A 875 26.02 -15.22 -11.89
CA LEU A 875 24.89 -15.05 -12.80
C LEU A 875 23.77 -14.16 -12.23
N LEU A 876 23.50 -14.26 -10.91
CA LEU A 876 22.56 -13.38 -10.22
C LEU A 876 23.04 -11.93 -10.29
N LEU A 877 24.31 -11.69 -10.05
CA LEU A 877 24.94 -10.38 -10.11
C LEU A 877 24.90 -9.81 -11.54
N GLU A 878 25.18 -10.64 -12.56
CA GLU A 878 25.02 -10.23 -13.97
C GLU A 878 23.58 -9.81 -14.28
N GLY A 879 22.59 -10.55 -13.74
CA GLY A 879 21.17 -10.24 -13.86
C GLY A 879 20.79 -8.93 -13.18
N ARG A 880 21.24 -8.72 -11.93
CA ARG A 880 21.02 -7.48 -11.15
C ARG A 880 21.50 -6.24 -11.88
N VAL A 881 22.67 -6.31 -12.45
CA VAL A 881 23.29 -5.21 -13.19
C VAL A 881 22.44 -4.79 -14.39
N LYS A 882 21.94 -5.77 -15.14
CA LYS A 882 21.09 -5.51 -16.32
C LYS A 882 19.72 -4.97 -15.95
N ALA A 883 19.23 -5.36 -14.81
CA ALA A 883 17.96 -4.89 -14.27
C ALA A 883 18.03 -3.44 -13.72
N LEU A 884 19.18 -3.02 -13.19
CA LEU A 884 19.37 -1.66 -12.66
C LEU A 884 19.27 -0.57 -13.72
N ALA A 885 19.67 -0.86 -14.97
CA ALA A 885 19.50 0.07 -16.09
C ALA A 885 18.02 0.34 -16.45
N ASN A 886 17.06 -0.41 -15.88
CA ASN A 886 15.64 -0.36 -16.20
C ASN A 886 14.76 -0.27 -14.95
N ARG A 887 15.29 0.13 -13.81
CA ARG A 887 14.60 0.19 -12.52
C ARG A 887 13.36 1.09 -12.50
N GLU A 888 13.25 2.03 -13.43
CA GLU A 888 12.11 2.97 -13.57
C GLU A 888 10.91 2.39 -14.34
N GLU A 889 11.01 1.18 -14.87
CA GLU A 889 10.01 0.59 -15.75
C GLU A 889 9.46 -0.73 -15.19
N ARG A 890 9.00 -0.71 -13.95
CA ARG A 890 8.41 -1.88 -13.28
C ARG A 890 7.05 -2.25 -13.87
N CYS A 891 6.72 -3.54 -13.83
CA CYS A 891 5.34 -4.00 -13.98
C CYS A 891 4.49 -3.43 -12.84
N ILE A 892 3.30 -2.94 -13.15
CA ILE A 892 2.35 -2.40 -12.19
C ILE A 892 1.14 -3.32 -12.17
N SER A 893 0.80 -3.86 -11.00
CA SER A 893 -0.46 -4.59 -10.79
C SER A 893 -1.52 -3.67 -10.22
N HIS A 894 -2.72 -3.79 -10.74
CA HIS A 894 -3.89 -3.14 -10.13
C HIS A 894 -5.12 -4.03 -10.28
N LYS A 895 -6.02 -3.93 -9.30
CA LYS A 895 -7.31 -4.62 -9.36
C LYS A 895 -8.27 -3.82 -10.21
N LYS A 896 -8.93 -4.47 -11.15
CA LYS A 896 -9.96 -3.88 -12.00
C LYS A 896 -11.16 -4.79 -12.06
N VAL A 897 -12.35 -4.19 -12.08
CA VAL A 897 -13.59 -4.93 -12.30
C VAL A 897 -13.91 -4.90 -13.79
N LYS A 898 -13.89 -6.08 -14.44
CA LYS A 898 -14.18 -6.23 -15.87
C LYS A 898 -15.46 -7.01 -16.10
N GLY A 899 -16.15 -6.71 -17.22
CA GLY A 899 -17.31 -7.48 -17.67
C GLY A 899 -16.89 -8.87 -18.15
N ALA A 900 -17.67 -9.91 -17.79
CA ALA A 900 -17.40 -11.30 -18.20
C ALA A 900 -17.50 -11.53 -19.74
N LEU A 901 -17.80 -10.51 -20.51
CA LEU A 901 -17.97 -10.55 -21.97
C LEU A 901 -16.88 -9.78 -22.74
N GLU A 902 -15.94 -9.14 -22.04
CA GLU A 902 -14.71 -8.59 -22.60
C GLU A 902 -13.55 -9.58 -22.39
#